data_faa6c606bde27b9fdc46125925a66b71
#
_entry.id   faa6c606bde27b9fdc46125925a66b71
#
_cell.length_a   1.000
_cell.length_b   1.000
_cell.length_c   1.000
_cell.angle_alpha   90.00
_cell.angle_beta   90.00
_cell.angle_gamma   90.00
#
_symmetry.space_group_name_H-M   'P 1'
#
loop_
_entity.id
_entity.type
_entity.pdbx_description
1 polymer ?
#
loop_
_entity_poly.entity_id
_entity_poly.type
_entity_poly.pdbx_seq_one_letter_code
_entity_poly.pdbx_strand_id
1 'polypeptide(L)'
;MNTTLFHRVMRGVLLLSWLTYSGVAHAADVLTSPDGRLRVTVGVKGGKPFYAVCRDGKPVVNTSYLGFTLDDGDFCNDFKVMGRTRNSKDETWTQPWGEDRVVRNHYNELKVKLQQGGKKKRLLNIIFRAFDDGIGFRYEFPQQQNLIDFRIMEEKTQIAMPTDAEAWTEPTNGTVYYEAVWTKDLLSRKDTVNTPITIEVGDSLFMALHEANLTDYASLNYTPRQLPGAAVTLVAALTPWQNGVKVYAKAPFVSPWRTIIIASKPGDLITSKLMLNLNEPCRIKDTSWIETGKYVGIWWGMHMKDYTWAQGPQHGATTSNTKRYIDFAAKHGLKAVLVEGWNYGWDGDWTKDGDKFSFTKPYPDYDLEGLQKYALSKGVRLVAHNETGGAAKNYENQLDSAFALYERLGIRAIKTGYVNRLMDGKEDQHSQYGVRHYRKVVETAAKYHLMVINHEPAMPSGLCRTYPNLMSGEGMRGQEYNAWSMDGGNPPYHVCVLPFTRGLAGSMDFTPGIFNFTNKVLPDTHPQTTLAKQLAEYVLLYSPWQMAADMIENYEHQPAFSFIESVPTDWDKTVVVNAKIGNYITIARKDKASDDWYVGSATDVDARDLSIDLSFLDKDREYMAEVYADGPGADFRSNPYPLMYQRVKVTNASSLRLHLAPSGGAAIRIKAF
;
A
#
# COMPACT_ATOMS: atom_id res chain seq x y z
N MET A 1 77.45 -50.93 18.08
CA MET A 1 78.28 -50.30 19.12
C MET A 1 77.89 -48.81 19.07
N ASN A 2 77.12 -48.39 20.00
CA ASN A 2 77.33 -47.36 21.04
C ASN A 2 77.94 -46.05 20.49
N THR A 3 77.51 -44.89 20.78
CA THR A 3 76.72 -44.31 21.90
C THR A 3 76.46 -42.81 21.59
N THR A 4 75.25 -42.36 21.88
CA THR A 4 74.87 -41.24 22.76
C THR A 4 75.42 -39.82 22.57
N LEU A 5 74.47 -38.90 22.41
CA LEU A 5 74.12 -37.75 23.28
C LEU A 5 75.04 -36.49 23.21
N PHE A 6 74.51 -35.32 22.89
CA PHE A 6 74.09 -34.29 23.86
C PHE A 6 73.50 -33.06 23.22
N HIS A 7 72.40 -32.65 23.80
CA HIS A 7 71.69 -31.35 23.55
C HIS A 7 72.53 -30.14 23.91
N ARG A 8 72.35 -29.05 23.15
CA ARG A 8 72.35 -27.71 23.72
C ARG A 8 71.40 -26.78 22.97
N VAL A 9 70.42 -26.28 23.72
CA VAL A 9 69.42 -25.26 23.42
C VAL A 9 70.09 -23.88 23.34
N MET A 10 69.87 -23.14 22.25
CA MET A 10 70.11 -21.74 22.25
C MET A 10 68.77 -21.04 22.00
N ARG A 11 68.23 -20.36 23.03
CA ARG A 11 67.06 -19.49 22.96
C ARG A 11 67.48 -18.21 22.27
N GLY A 12 66.96 -17.97 21.06
CA GLY A 12 66.95 -16.67 20.41
C GLY A 12 65.63 -15.98 20.75
N VAL A 13 65.66 -14.91 21.58
CA VAL A 13 64.51 -14.05 21.87
C VAL A 13 64.36 -13.10 20.72
N LEU A 14 63.34 -13.35 19.87
CA LEU A 14 62.85 -12.35 18.90
C LEU A 14 61.85 -11.41 19.64
N LEU A 15 62.28 -10.21 19.95
CA LEU A 15 61.39 -9.10 20.33
C LEU A 15 60.57 -8.68 19.09
N LEU A 16 59.35 -9.19 19.00
CA LEU A 16 58.34 -8.58 18.12
C LEU A 16 57.83 -7.31 18.81
N SER A 17 58.25 -6.17 18.31
CA SER A 17 57.67 -4.89 18.64
C SER A 17 56.22 -4.81 18.10
N TRP A 18 55.26 -5.03 18.99
CA TRP A 18 53.86 -4.74 18.73
C TRP A 18 53.71 -3.19 18.69
N LEU A 19 53.69 -2.62 17.51
CA LEU A 19 53.15 -1.30 17.28
C LEU A 19 51.62 -1.40 17.49
N THR A 20 51.20 -1.07 18.70
CA THR A 20 49.79 -0.85 18.99
C THR A 20 49.36 0.41 18.28
N TYR A 21 48.80 0.19 17.08
CA TYR A 21 47.97 1.21 16.45
C TYR A 21 46.67 1.27 17.27
N SER A 22 46.64 2.15 18.27
CA SER A 22 45.43 2.49 19.02
C SER A 22 44.52 3.38 18.17
N GLY A 23 44.05 2.84 17.05
CA GLY A 23 42.81 3.33 16.41
C GLY A 23 41.67 2.91 17.32
N VAL A 24 41.02 3.85 17.99
CA VAL A 24 39.76 3.61 18.68
C VAL A 24 38.75 3.19 17.62
N ALA A 25 38.71 1.90 17.35
CA ALA A 25 37.61 1.30 16.59
C ALA A 25 36.37 1.48 17.48
N HIS A 26 35.57 2.48 17.19
CA HIS A 26 34.25 2.61 17.80
C HIS A 26 33.50 1.35 17.41
N ALA A 27 33.30 0.46 18.36
CA ALA A 27 32.53 -0.77 18.15
C ALA A 27 31.18 -0.40 17.58
N ALA A 28 30.80 -1.04 16.47
CA ALA A 28 29.48 -0.89 15.90
C ALA A 28 28.44 -1.37 16.91
N ASP A 29 27.31 -0.68 16.98
CA ASP A 29 26.19 -1.06 17.84
C ASP A 29 25.37 -2.15 17.21
N VAL A 30 24.85 -3.07 18.02
CA VAL A 30 23.94 -4.12 17.56
C VAL A 30 22.56 -3.87 18.20
N LEU A 31 21.53 -3.83 17.37
CA LEU A 31 20.13 -3.86 17.73
C LEU A 31 19.55 -5.20 17.29
N THR A 32 18.84 -5.92 18.17
CA THR A 32 18.17 -7.18 17.83
C THR A 32 16.65 -7.00 17.85
N SER A 33 15.93 -7.79 17.03
CA SER A 33 14.47 -7.94 17.18
C SER A 33 14.13 -8.56 18.54
N PRO A 34 12.89 -8.45 19.02
CA PRO A 34 12.47 -9.07 20.28
C PRO A 34 12.67 -10.58 20.31
N ASP A 35 12.42 -11.29 19.20
CA ASP A 35 12.66 -12.73 19.04
C ASP A 35 14.14 -13.11 18.84
N GLY A 36 15.04 -12.11 18.71
CA GLY A 36 16.49 -12.28 18.55
C GLY A 36 16.96 -12.71 17.15
N ARG A 37 16.05 -12.94 16.20
CA ARG A 37 16.39 -13.46 14.86
C ARG A 37 16.97 -12.40 13.93
N LEU A 38 16.50 -11.16 14.02
CA LEU A 38 17.03 -10.05 13.26
C LEU A 38 18.10 -9.30 14.07
N ARG A 39 19.21 -8.97 13.43
CA ARG A 39 20.32 -8.19 14.01
C ARG A 39 20.67 -7.06 13.07
N VAL A 40 20.57 -5.84 13.56
CA VAL A 40 20.95 -4.62 12.84
C VAL A 40 22.25 -4.11 13.45
N THR A 41 23.29 -4.07 12.67
CA THR A 41 24.57 -3.46 13.04
C THR A 41 24.58 -2.02 12.55
N VAL A 42 24.84 -1.07 13.45
CA VAL A 42 24.78 0.37 13.16
C VAL A 42 26.05 1.05 13.66
N GLY A 43 26.61 1.97 12.88
CA GLY A 43 27.82 2.69 13.30
C GLY A 43 28.30 3.73 12.32
N VAL A 44 29.56 4.12 12.47
CA VAL A 44 30.28 5.02 11.58
C VAL A 44 31.57 4.33 11.13
N LYS A 45 31.78 4.22 9.82
CA LYS A 45 32.97 3.62 9.20
C LYS A 45 33.59 4.64 8.25
N GLY A 46 34.85 5.03 8.50
CA GLY A 46 35.53 6.06 7.69
C GLY A 46 34.76 7.41 7.67
N GLY A 47 34.15 7.79 8.76
CA GLY A 47 33.34 9.01 8.86
C GLY A 47 31.95 8.93 8.25
N LYS A 48 31.55 7.79 7.68
CA LYS A 48 30.25 7.57 7.04
C LYS A 48 29.34 6.76 7.95
N PRO A 49 28.12 7.22 8.25
CA PRO A 49 27.11 6.42 8.93
C PRO A 49 26.75 5.20 8.08
N PHE A 50 26.57 4.05 8.71
CA PHE A 50 26.22 2.81 8.02
C PHE A 50 25.32 1.92 8.87
N TYR A 51 24.64 0.99 8.20
CA TYR A 51 23.98 -0.15 8.83
C TYR A 51 24.17 -1.43 8.00
N ALA A 52 23.91 -2.57 8.62
CA ALA A 52 23.80 -3.88 7.97
C ALA A 52 22.76 -4.71 8.71
N VAL A 53 22.12 -5.67 8.03
CA VAL A 53 21.07 -6.52 8.60
C VAL A 53 21.40 -7.99 8.37
N CYS A 54 21.30 -8.79 9.43
CA CYS A 54 21.35 -10.25 9.36
C CYS A 54 20.05 -10.84 9.92
N ARG A 55 19.63 -11.97 9.34
CA ARG A 55 18.55 -12.81 9.87
C ARG A 55 19.09 -14.22 10.12
N ASP A 56 18.89 -14.74 11.32
CA ASP A 56 19.39 -16.06 11.72
C ASP A 56 20.90 -16.24 11.42
N GLY A 57 21.69 -15.15 11.60
CA GLY A 57 23.12 -15.10 11.33
C GLY A 57 23.52 -14.92 9.86
N LYS A 58 22.57 -14.98 8.91
CA LYS A 58 22.84 -14.79 7.48
C LYS A 58 22.63 -13.32 7.09
N PRO A 59 23.51 -12.72 6.25
CA PRO A 59 23.33 -11.36 5.79
C PRO A 59 22.09 -11.24 4.87
N VAL A 60 21.26 -10.24 5.16
CA VAL A 60 20.07 -9.86 4.37
C VAL A 60 20.30 -8.52 3.69
N VAL A 61 20.97 -7.60 4.39
CA VAL A 61 21.45 -6.32 3.85
C VAL A 61 22.91 -6.17 4.27
N ASN A 62 23.80 -6.03 3.29
CA ASN A 62 25.23 -5.75 3.50
C ASN A 62 25.43 -4.32 4.01
N THR A 63 26.70 -3.94 4.28
CA THR A 63 27.03 -2.57 4.70
C THR A 63 26.44 -1.55 3.74
N SER A 64 25.50 -0.76 4.24
CA SER A 64 24.74 0.24 3.52
C SER A 64 24.98 1.59 4.15
N TYR A 65 25.36 2.59 3.37
CA TYR A 65 25.69 3.93 3.86
C TYR A 65 24.45 4.83 3.88
N LEU A 66 24.50 5.82 4.77
CA LEU A 66 23.41 6.75 5.08
C LEU A 66 23.89 8.20 5.04
N GLY A 67 23.00 9.13 4.76
CA GLY A 67 23.27 10.56 4.76
C GLY A 67 22.54 11.32 3.68
N PHE A 68 22.96 12.54 3.41
CA PHE A 68 22.30 13.46 2.50
C PHE A 68 23.30 14.30 1.70
N THR A 69 22.82 14.88 0.60
CA THR A 69 23.34 16.13 0.04
C THR A 69 22.33 17.23 0.37
N LEU A 70 22.77 18.26 1.06
CA LEU A 70 21.98 19.45 1.36
C LEU A 70 22.35 20.59 0.37
N ASP A 71 21.58 21.65 0.35
CA ASP A 71 21.85 22.83 -0.50
C ASP A 71 23.18 23.53 -0.15
N ASP A 72 23.67 23.35 1.08
CA ASP A 72 24.96 23.85 1.54
C ASP A 72 26.11 22.83 1.43
N GLY A 73 25.87 21.68 0.79
CA GLY A 73 26.86 20.65 0.46
C GLY A 73 26.66 19.32 1.20
N ASP A 74 27.75 18.56 1.29
CA ASP A 74 27.76 17.18 1.77
C ASP A 74 27.35 17.04 3.24
N PHE A 75 26.50 16.07 3.52
CA PHE A 75 26.03 15.69 4.86
C PHE A 75 25.97 14.15 4.99
N CYS A 76 27.01 13.47 4.48
CA CYS A 76 27.14 12.01 4.57
C CYS A 76 28.56 11.57 5.01
N ASN A 77 29.51 12.50 5.20
CA ASN A 77 30.89 12.22 5.59
C ASN A 77 31.28 12.95 6.89
N ASP A 78 32.42 12.57 7.47
CA ASP A 78 33.03 13.17 8.66
C ASP A 78 32.20 13.09 9.93
N PHE A 79 31.29 12.11 10.01
CA PHE A 79 30.49 11.90 11.21
C PHE A 79 31.27 11.18 12.33
N LYS A 80 30.92 11.56 13.56
CA LYS A 80 31.31 10.85 14.79
C LYS A 80 30.07 10.55 15.61
N VAL A 81 30.07 9.42 16.30
CA VAL A 81 29.02 9.05 17.25
C VAL A 81 29.21 9.84 18.53
N MET A 82 28.19 10.59 18.90
CA MET A 82 28.18 11.43 20.13
C MET A 82 27.45 10.77 21.28
N GLY A 83 26.56 9.84 20.97
CA GLY A 83 25.78 9.15 22.00
C GLY A 83 24.80 8.14 21.42
N ARG A 84 24.25 7.33 22.31
CA ARG A 84 23.29 6.26 21.97
C ARG A 84 22.18 6.24 23.00
N THR A 85 20.98 5.92 22.56
CA THR A 85 19.84 5.67 23.44
C THR A 85 19.15 4.39 22.97
N ARG A 86 18.83 3.50 23.90
CA ARG A 86 18.07 2.28 23.63
C ARG A 86 16.72 2.36 24.30
N ASN A 87 15.71 1.81 23.63
CA ASN A 87 14.36 1.69 24.13
C ASN A 87 13.76 0.38 23.64
N SER A 88 12.63 -0.02 24.22
CA SER A 88 11.82 -1.14 23.74
C SER A 88 10.36 -0.83 23.99
N LYS A 89 9.48 -1.44 23.20
CA LYS A 89 8.05 -1.31 23.37
C LYS A 89 7.37 -2.66 23.10
N ASP A 90 6.39 -2.99 23.93
CA ASP A 90 5.46 -4.09 23.72
C ASP A 90 4.07 -3.65 24.16
N GLU A 91 3.23 -3.37 23.21
CA GLU A 91 1.83 -2.96 23.44
C GLU A 91 0.92 -3.55 22.37
N THR A 92 -0.34 -3.62 22.65
CA THR A 92 -1.38 -3.90 21.65
C THR A 92 -2.31 -2.69 21.51
N TRP A 93 -2.81 -2.50 20.31
CA TRP A 93 -3.81 -1.46 20.03
C TRP A 93 -4.88 -2.01 19.08
N THR A 94 -6.05 -1.40 19.11
CA THR A 94 -7.21 -1.84 18.32
C THR A 94 -7.42 -0.86 17.16
N GLN A 95 -7.60 -1.41 15.96
CA GLN A 95 -7.94 -0.62 14.78
C GLN A 95 -9.43 -0.29 14.75
N PRO A 96 -9.83 0.95 14.40
CA PRO A 96 -11.23 1.25 14.10
C PRO A 96 -11.80 0.36 13.01
N TRP A 97 -10.99 0.07 11.99
CA TRP A 97 -11.21 -0.88 10.89
C TRP A 97 -9.87 -1.41 10.40
N GLY A 98 -9.84 -2.57 9.77
CA GLY A 98 -8.58 -3.13 9.27
C GLY A 98 -8.67 -4.57 8.80
N GLU A 99 -7.53 -5.13 8.44
CA GLU A 99 -7.36 -6.54 8.11
C GLU A 99 -7.25 -7.44 9.35
N ASP A 100 -6.92 -6.84 10.49
CA ASP A 100 -6.88 -7.45 11.82
C ASP A 100 -7.38 -6.43 12.84
N ARG A 101 -8.21 -6.85 13.77
CA ARG A 101 -8.76 -5.95 14.79
C ARG A 101 -7.71 -5.50 15.80
N VAL A 102 -6.86 -6.42 16.25
CA VAL A 102 -5.83 -6.19 17.26
C VAL A 102 -4.45 -6.25 16.64
N VAL A 103 -3.66 -5.22 16.86
CA VAL A 103 -2.29 -5.12 16.36
C VAL A 103 -1.31 -5.05 17.53
N ARG A 104 -0.35 -5.96 17.57
CA ARG A 104 0.78 -5.89 18.51
C ARG A 104 1.86 -4.96 17.94
N ASN A 105 2.34 -4.05 18.76
CA ASN A 105 3.46 -3.16 18.46
C ASN A 105 4.64 -3.52 19.38
N HIS A 106 5.49 -4.44 18.90
CA HIS A 106 6.58 -5.00 19.69
C HIS A 106 7.91 -4.81 18.95
N TYR A 107 8.79 -3.97 19.51
CA TYR A 107 10.08 -3.65 18.91
C TYR A 107 11.13 -3.29 19.94
N ASN A 108 12.39 -3.42 19.54
CA ASN A 108 13.54 -2.78 20.18
C ASN A 108 13.97 -1.59 19.33
N GLU A 109 14.43 -0.50 20.00
CA GLU A 109 14.84 0.74 19.36
C GLU A 109 16.27 1.12 19.72
N LEU A 110 17.02 1.60 18.73
CA LEU A 110 18.33 2.23 18.90
C LEU A 110 18.34 3.60 18.22
N LYS A 111 18.58 4.66 19.00
CA LYS A 111 18.85 6.01 18.48
C LYS A 111 20.34 6.29 18.58
N VAL A 112 20.99 6.54 17.44
CA VAL A 112 22.40 6.95 17.35
C VAL A 112 22.46 8.45 17.08
N LYS A 113 23.13 9.17 17.97
CA LYS A 113 23.34 10.62 17.86
C LYS A 113 24.68 10.87 17.18
N LEU A 114 24.67 11.60 16.08
CA LEU A 114 25.82 11.87 15.23
C LEU A 114 26.12 13.38 15.19
N GLN A 115 27.39 13.71 15.07
CA GLN A 115 27.84 15.06 14.76
C GLN A 115 28.81 15.02 13.58
N GLN A 116 28.56 15.83 12.58
CA GLN A 116 29.49 16.04 11.48
C GLN A 116 30.67 16.87 11.97
N GLY A 117 31.88 16.52 11.55
CA GLY A 117 33.11 17.24 11.85
C GLY A 117 33.24 18.58 11.10
N GLY A 118 34.42 19.14 11.11
CA GLY A 118 34.73 20.41 10.45
C GLY A 118 34.13 21.65 11.16
N LYS A 119 33.97 22.74 10.40
CA LYS A 119 33.47 24.01 10.96
C LYS A 119 31.98 24.01 11.26
N LYS A 120 31.18 23.25 10.49
CA LYS A 120 29.69 23.27 10.58
C LYS A 120 29.15 22.55 11.80
N LYS A 121 29.78 21.46 12.26
CA LYS A 121 29.38 20.66 13.45
C LYS A 121 27.87 20.33 13.50
N ARG A 122 27.29 20.01 12.33
CA ARG A 122 25.85 19.73 12.22
C ARG A 122 25.50 18.41 12.91
N LEU A 123 24.32 18.36 13.52
CA LEU A 123 23.81 17.18 14.23
C LEU A 123 22.81 16.40 13.36
N LEU A 124 22.88 15.09 13.46
CA LEU A 124 21.94 14.16 12.86
C LEU A 124 21.71 13.00 13.83
N ASN A 125 20.46 12.60 14.04
CA ASN A 125 20.14 11.36 14.72
C ASN A 125 19.60 10.35 13.72
N ILE A 126 19.94 9.07 13.90
CA ILE A 126 19.34 7.98 13.13
C ILE A 126 18.68 7.04 14.14
N ILE A 127 17.40 6.76 13.92
CA ILE A 127 16.60 5.91 14.79
C ILE A 127 16.29 4.63 14.05
N PHE A 128 16.65 3.49 14.63
CA PHE A 128 16.31 2.15 14.14
C PHE A 128 15.32 1.48 15.07
N ARG A 129 14.29 0.85 14.51
CA ARG A 129 13.40 -0.09 15.21
C ARG A 129 13.49 -1.44 14.55
N ALA A 130 13.73 -2.47 15.36
CA ALA A 130 13.73 -3.87 14.92
C ALA A 130 12.50 -4.57 15.50
N PHE A 131 11.64 -5.07 14.61
CA PHE A 131 10.48 -5.91 14.87
C PHE A 131 10.81 -7.35 14.52
N ASP A 132 9.95 -8.31 14.86
CA ASP A 132 10.17 -9.72 14.53
C ASP A 132 10.01 -10.00 13.02
N ASP A 133 9.27 -9.16 12.31
CA ASP A 133 8.95 -9.23 10.88
C ASP A 133 9.71 -8.20 10.00
N GLY A 134 10.65 -7.44 10.58
CA GLY A 134 11.42 -6.48 9.80
C GLY A 134 12.02 -5.34 10.61
N ILE A 135 12.47 -4.32 9.89
CA ILE A 135 13.05 -3.11 10.48
C ILE A 135 12.47 -1.84 9.87
N GLY A 136 12.47 -0.79 10.67
CA GLY A 136 12.28 0.58 10.19
C GLY A 136 13.41 1.47 10.69
N PHE A 137 13.85 2.43 9.86
CA PHE A 137 14.76 3.47 10.33
C PHE A 137 14.39 4.81 9.74
N ARG A 138 14.68 5.89 10.48
CA ARG A 138 14.46 7.26 10.02
C ARG A 138 15.53 8.21 10.50
N TYR A 139 15.59 9.36 9.86
CA TYR A 139 16.47 10.45 10.24
C TYR A 139 15.71 11.49 11.06
N GLU A 140 16.39 12.01 12.07
CA GLU A 140 15.92 13.12 12.87
C GLU A 140 16.99 14.23 12.86
N PHE A 141 16.61 15.40 12.40
CA PHE A 141 17.41 16.62 12.45
C PHE A 141 17.00 17.37 13.73
N PRO A 142 17.79 17.28 14.82
CA PRO A 142 17.41 17.91 16.08
C PRO A 142 17.49 19.43 15.99
N GLN A 143 16.85 20.11 16.94
CA GLN A 143 17.02 21.55 17.09
C GLN A 143 18.50 21.88 17.25
N GLN A 144 19.03 22.78 16.42
CA GLN A 144 20.43 23.18 16.39
C GLN A 144 20.62 24.55 15.72
N GLN A 145 21.67 25.25 16.07
CA GLN A 145 21.98 26.57 15.48
C GLN A 145 22.62 26.48 14.08
N ASN A 146 23.31 25.37 13.81
CA ASN A 146 24.13 25.20 12.60
C ASN A 146 23.36 24.60 11.41
N LEU A 147 22.05 24.30 11.60
CA LEU A 147 21.16 23.81 10.57
C LEU A 147 19.72 24.14 10.98
N ILE A 148 19.19 25.29 10.56
CA ILE A 148 17.85 25.76 10.92
C ILE A 148 16.89 25.50 9.75
N ASP A 149 16.99 26.28 8.69
CA ASP A 149 16.27 26.08 7.43
C ASP A 149 17.23 25.48 6.42
N PHE A 150 16.85 24.41 5.76
CA PHE A 150 17.70 23.70 4.83
C PHE A 150 16.90 22.99 3.74
N ARG A 151 17.59 22.61 2.67
CA ARG A 151 17.00 21.87 1.56
C ARG A 151 17.71 20.54 1.41
N ILE A 152 16.97 19.47 1.33
CA ILE A 152 17.51 18.16 0.95
C ILE A 152 17.50 18.12 -0.57
N MET A 153 18.70 18.00 -1.14
CA MET A 153 18.92 17.84 -2.58
C MET A 153 18.94 16.37 -2.96
N GLU A 154 19.50 15.52 -2.11
CA GLU A 154 19.51 14.07 -2.27
C GLU A 154 19.53 13.37 -0.91
N GLU A 155 18.79 12.27 -0.80
CA GLU A 155 18.95 11.30 0.27
C GLU A 155 19.87 10.17 -0.23
N LYS A 156 20.94 9.89 0.53
CA LYS A 156 21.97 8.90 0.17
C LYS A 156 21.74 7.54 0.82
N THR A 157 20.52 7.26 1.26
CA THR A 157 20.15 5.96 1.84
C THR A 157 20.40 4.83 0.85
N GLN A 158 21.14 3.82 1.30
CA GLN A 158 21.47 2.64 0.54
C GLN A 158 20.83 1.40 1.15
N ILE A 159 20.50 0.42 0.29
CA ILE A 159 20.19 -0.95 0.66
C ILE A 159 21.06 -1.86 -0.21
N ALA A 160 22.16 -2.34 0.34
CA ALA A 160 23.16 -3.15 -0.35
C ALA A 160 22.77 -4.63 -0.26
N MET A 161 22.30 -5.20 -1.36
CA MET A 161 21.87 -6.59 -1.42
C MET A 161 23.06 -7.54 -1.55
N PRO A 162 23.13 -8.62 -0.73
CA PRO A 162 24.17 -9.62 -0.83
C PRO A 162 24.08 -10.47 -2.11
N THR A 163 22.88 -10.57 -2.68
CA THR A 163 22.57 -11.34 -3.89
C THR A 163 21.78 -10.46 -4.85
N ASP A 164 22.02 -10.57 -6.15
CA ASP A 164 21.17 -9.99 -7.17
C ASP A 164 19.93 -10.88 -7.32
N ALA A 165 18.85 -10.44 -6.70
CA ALA A 165 17.61 -11.19 -6.56
C ALA A 165 16.54 -10.72 -7.54
N GLU A 166 15.59 -11.58 -7.84
CA GLU A 166 14.38 -11.20 -8.58
C GLU A 166 13.48 -10.31 -7.73
N ALA A 167 12.92 -9.30 -8.35
CA ALA A 167 12.01 -8.37 -7.68
C ALA A 167 10.80 -8.01 -8.55
N TRP A 168 9.65 -7.92 -7.90
CA TRP A 168 8.46 -7.30 -8.45
C TRP A 168 8.55 -5.80 -8.25
N THR A 169 8.52 -5.07 -9.34
CA THR A 169 8.71 -3.63 -9.37
C THR A 169 7.81 -2.96 -10.39
N GLU A 170 7.57 -1.70 -10.15
CA GLU A 170 6.92 -0.78 -11.07
C GLU A 170 7.90 0.36 -11.43
N PRO A 171 8.10 0.68 -12.73
CA PRO A 171 9.05 1.71 -13.14
C PRO A 171 8.51 3.11 -12.84
N THR A 172 9.41 4.06 -12.57
CA THR A 172 9.04 5.49 -12.47
C THR A 172 8.89 6.15 -13.84
N ASN A 173 9.63 5.67 -14.86
CA ASN A 173 9.58 6.21 -16.20
C ASN A 173 8.39 5.66 -16.98
N GLY A 174 7.58 6.56 -17.55
CA GLY A 174 6.40 6.20 -18.33
C GLY A 174 5.20 5.75 -17.51
N THR A 175 5.31 5.79 -16.18
CA THR A 175 4.23 5.50 -15.24
C THR A 175 3.70 6.80 -14.68
N VAL A 176 2.39 6.94 -14.64
CA VAL A 176 1.67 8.02 -13.98
C VAL A 176 0.84 7.40 -12.85
N TYR A 177 0.75 8.06 -11.70
CA TYR A 177 -0.12 7.68 -10.57
C TYR A 177 0.17 6.29 -9.96
N TYR A 178 1.32 5.67 -10.22
CA TYR A 178 1.61 4.27 -9.86
C TYR A 178 0.72 3.25 -10.60
N GLU A 179 0.27 3.55 -11.81
CA GLU A 179 -0.71 2.73 -12.54
C GLU A 179 -0.07 1.90 -13.66
N ALA A 180 1.12 1.37 -13.45
CA ALA A 180 1.72 0.40 -14.35
C ALA A 180 1.47 -1.06 -13.89
N VAL A 181 1.75 -1.97 -14.81
CA VAL A 181 1.79 -3.40 -14.49
C VAL A 181 3.09 -3.72 -13.77
N TRP A 182 3.01 -4.36 -12.63
CA TRP A 182 4.16 -4.87 -11.89
C TRP A 182 4.85 -5.99 -12.66
N THR A 183 6.17 -5.89 -12.82
CA THR A 183 6.97 -6.86 -13.56
C THR A 183 8.09 -7.44 -12.71
N LYS A 184 8.40 -8.71 -12.93
CA LYS A 184 9.45 -9.45 -12.24
C LYS A 184 10.73 -9.53 -13.09
N ASP A 185 11.87 -9.12 -12.55
CA ASP A 185 13.21 -9.30 -13.13
C ASP A 185 14.27 -9.11 -12.05
N LEU A 186 15.54 -9.40 -12.37
CA LEU A 186 16.68 -9.12 -11.50
C LEU A 186 16.79 -7.62 -11.18
N LEU A 187 17.07 -7.32 -9.91
CA LEU A 187 17.24 -5.92 -9.47
C LEU A 187 18.26 -5.15 -10.27
N SER A 188 19.37 -5.78 -10.67
CA SER A 188 20.45 -5.17 -11.44
C SER A 188 20.03 -4.71 -12.85
N ARG A 189 18.91 -5.23 -13.37
CA ARG A 189 18.36 -4.91 -14.69
C ARG A 189 17.29 -3.81 -14.67
N LYS A 190 16.90 -3.37 -13.47
CA LYS A 190 15.88 -2.35 -13.31
C LYS A 190 16.48 -0.94 -13.37
N ASP A 191 15.71 -0.01 -13.91
CA ASP A 191 15.94 1.42 -13.75
C ASP A 191 15.44 1.91 -12.39
N THR A 192 15.19 3.20 -12.24
CA THR A 192 14.54 3.73 -11.04
C THR A 192 13.12 3.20 -10.95
N VAL A 193 12.76 2.65 -9.79
CA VAL A 193 11.50 1.99 -9.52
C VAL A 193 10.78 2.62 -8.33
N ASN A 194 9.45 2.61 -8.41
CA ASN A 194 8.57 3.00 -7.32
C ASN A 194 8.65 2.02 -6.14
N THR A 195 8.23 2.47 -4.97
CA THR A 195 7.99 1.58 -3.82
C THR A 195 6.49 1.37 -3.62
N PRO A 196 6.05 0.21 -3.07
CA PRO A 196 6.82 -0.92 -2.53
C PRO A 196 7.61 -1.70 -3.59
N ILE A 197 8.74 -2.28 -3.20
CA ILE A 197 9.50 -3.24 -4.00
C ILE A 197 9.45 -4.59 -3.29
N THR A 198 9.03 -5.65 -3.96
CA THR A 198 8.97 -6.99 -3.37
C THR A 198 10.03 -7.89 -3.98
N ILE A 199 10.94 -8.38 -3.15
CA ILE A 199 12.14 -9.11 -3.53
C ILE A 199 12.00 -10.56 -3.10
N GLU A 200 12.32 -11.49 -4.01
CA GLU A 200 12.37 -12.93 -3.77
C GLU A 200 13.84 -13.41 -3.80
N VAL A 201 14.35 -13.86 -2.67
CA VAL A 201 15.70 -14.45 -2.57
C VAL A 201 15.57 -15.95 -2.40
N GLY A 202 15.48 -16.67 -3.53
CA GLY A 202 15.12 -18.08 -3.55
C GLY A 202 13.72 -18.32 -2.96
N ASP A 203 13.50 -19.52 -2.40
CA ASP A 203 12.18 -19.96 -1.93
C ASP A 203 11.91 -19.69 -0.45
N SER A 204 12.84 -19.06 0.27
CA SER A 204 12.80 -18.99 1.74
C SER A 204 13.08 -17.61 2.35
N LEU A 205 13.34 -16.61 1.52
CA LEU A 205 13.53 -15.24 1.98
C LEU A 205 12.80 -14.27 1.03
N PHE A 206 11.83 -13.58 1.60
CA PHE A 206 11.03 -12.56 0.92
C PHE A 206 11.23 -11.24 1.64
N MET A 207 11.37 -10.15 0.89
CA MET A 207 11.54 -8.83 1.45
C MET A 207 10.61 -7.85 0.77
N ALA A 208 10.15 -6.86 1.52
CA ALA A 208 9.44 -5.72 0.95
C ALA A 208 10.05 -4.41 1.44
N LEU A 209 10.37 -3.53 0.50
CA LEU A 209 10.96 -2.23 0.75
C LEU A 209 9.94 -1.14 0.47
N HIS A 210 9.73 -0.26 1.44
CA HIS A 210 8.83 0.86 1.31
C HIS A 210 9.17 1.96 2.31
N GLU A 211 8.27 2.91 2.50
CA GLU A 211 8.35 3.95 3.52
C GLU A 211 7.07 4.01 4.35
N ALA A 212 7.18 4.44 5.62
CA ALA A 212 6.05 4.63 6.50
C ALA A 212 6.02 6.05 7.06
N ASN A 213 4.81 6.54 7.37
CA ASN A 213 4.58 7.88 7.94
C ASN A 213 5.09 9.01 7.02
N LEU A 214 4.78 8.93 5.73
CA LEU A 214 5.04 10.00 4.77
C LEU A 214 4.07 11.15 5.01
N THR A 215 4.58 12.28 5.51
CA THR A 215 3.72 13.40 5.96
C THR A 215 4.14 14.77 5.45
N ASP A 216 5.42 15.06 5.43
CA ASP A 216 6.00 16.32 4.96
C ASP A 216 7.37 16.06 4.33
N TYR A 217 7.37 15.19 3.33
CA TYR A 217 8.57 14.72 2.64
C TYR A 217 8.21 14.34 1.20
N ALA A 218 9.21 14.12 0.36
CA ALA A 218 9.00 13.59 -1.00
C ALA A 218 8.89 12.08 -0.99
N SER A 219 8.05 11.50 -1.85
CA SER A 219 7.90 10.05 -2.00
C SER A 219 9.21 9.38 -2.40
N LEU A 220 9.41 8.18 -1.88
CA LEU A 220 10.60 7.36 -2.05
C LEU A 220 10.52 6.47 -3.28
N ASN A 221 11.55 6.54 -4.09
CA ASN A 221 11.88 5.57 -5.13
C ASN A 221 13.28 5.01 -4.88
N TYR A 222 13.66 3.94 -5.58
CA TYR A 222 15.02 3.43 -5.54
C TYR A 222 15.61 3.27 -6.94
N THR A 223 16.89 3.65 -7.07
CA THR A 223 17.69 3.39 -8.27
C THR A 223 18.71 2.31 -7.98
N PRO A 224 18.67 1.14 -8.66
CA PRO A 224 19.70 0.13 -8.57
C PRO A 224 21.04 0.63 -9.09
N ARG A 225 22.13 0.30 -8.38
CA ARG A 225 23.50 0.68 -8.74
C ARG A 225 24.46 -0.47 -8.46
N GLN A 226 25.49 -0.62 -9.30
CA GLN A 226 26.61 -1.52 -9.02
C GLN A 226 27.64 -0.76 -8.17
N LEU A 227 27.63 -1.05 -6.85
CA LEU A 227 28.55 -0.46 -5.89
C LEU A 227 29.40 -1.55 -5.23
N PRO A 228 30.66 -1.25 -4.85
CA PRO A 228 31.52 -2.23 -4.19
C PRO A 228 30.91 -2.80 -2.90
N GLY A 229 31.05 -4.10 -2.70
CA GLY A 229 30.61 -4.79 -1.46
C GLY A 229 29.18 -5.33 -1.49
N ALA A 230 28.48 -5.24 -2.63
CA ALA A 230 27.15 -5.78 -2.84
C ALA A 230 27.00 -6.34 -4.25
N ALA A 231 26.05 -7.25 -4.45
CA ALA A 231 25.66 -7.70 -5.78
C ALA A 231 24.90 -6.59 -6.53
N VAL A 232 24.02 -5.89 -5.81
CA VAL A 232 23.34 -4.68 -6.27
C VAL A 232 23.04 -3.80 -5.05
N THR A 233 23.10 -2.48 -5.21
CA THR A 233 22.74 -1.53 -4.17
C THR A 233 21.59 -0.66 -4.65
N LEU A 234 20.49 -0.67 -3.92
CA LEU A 234 19.39 0.26 -4.12
C LEU A 234 19.74 1.58 -3.43
N VAL A 235 19.71 2.68 -4.18
CA VAL A 235 19.98 4.03 -3.67
C VAL A 235 18.69 4.83 -3.73
N ALA A 236 18.33 5.49 -2.64
CA ALA A 236 17.13 6.30 -2.56
C ALA A 236 17.12 7.40 -3.64
N ALA A 237 15.97 7.57 -4.28
CA ALA A 237 15.71 8.58 -5.29
C ALA A 237 14.36 9.25 -4.95
N LEU A 238 14.42 10.46 -4.40
CA LEU A 238 13.22 11.20 -4.01
C LEU A 238 12.64 11.97 -5.19
N THR A 239 11.30 12.06 -5.24
CA THR A 239 10.61 12.87 -6.26
C THR A 239 10.83 14.36 -5.99
N PRO A 240 11.34 15.13 -6.95
CA PRO A 240 11.67 16.55 -6.74
C PRO A 240 10.48 17.48 -6.87
N TRP A 241 10.59 18.66 -6.29
CA TRP A 241 9.91 19.86 -6.75
C TRP A 241 10.42 20.23 -8.15
N GLN A 242 9.66 21.04 -8.89
CA GLN A 242 10.04 21.49 -10.24
C GLN A 242 11.48 22.08 -10.31
N ASN A 243 11.93 22.72 -9.25
CA ASN A 243 13.26 23.34 -9.18
C ASN A 243 14.37 22.38 -8.74
N GLY A 244 14.11 21.09 -8.65
CA GLY A 244 15.08 20.05 -8.31
C GLY A 244 15.30 19.80 -6.82
N VAL A 245 14.80 20.66 -5.93
CA VAL A 245 14.84 20.43 -4.48
C VAL A 245 13.96 19.22 -4.17
N LYS A 246 14.44 18.32 -3.31
CA LYS A 246 13.63 17.16 -2.88
C LYS A 246 12.75 17.51 -1.69
N VAL A 247 13.30 18.16 -0.68
CA VAL A 247 12.57 18.51 0.55
C VAL A 247 13.01 19.87 1.07
N TYR A 248 12.05 20.72 1.36
CA TYR A 248 12.24 21.92 2.18
C TYR A 248 11.98 21.57 3.64
N ALA A 249 12.96 21.75 4.49
CA ALA A 249 12.89 21.36 5.89
C ALA A 249 13.36 22.47 6.84
N LYS A 250 12.82 22.41 8.07
CA LYS A 250 13.21 23.28 9.17
C LYS A 250 13.41 22.45 10.45
N ALA A 251 14.59 22.56 11.07
CA ALA A 251 14.87 21.82 12.30
C ALA A 251 14.07 22.39 13.50
N PRO A 252 13.49 21.55 14.38
CA PRO A 252 13.57 20.09 14.37
C PRO A 252 12.72 19.47 13.27
N PHE A 253 13.25 18.45 12.59
CA PHE A 253 12.60 17.80 11.47
C PHE A 253 12.83 16.28 11.51
N VAL A 254 11.87 15.50 11.03
CA VAL A 254 11.99 14.04 10.91
C VAL A 254 11.60 13.57 9.50
N SER A 255 12.36 12.64 8.95
CA SER A 255 12.00 11.97 7.69
C SER A 255 10.90 10.92 7.93
N PRO A 256 10.24 10.42 6.87
CA PRO A 256 9.54 9.15 6.93
C PRO A 256 10.46 8.01 7.37
N TRP A 257 9.86 6.90 7.80
CA TRP A 257 10.60 5.67 8.04
C TRP A 257 10.91 4.97 6.72
N ARG A 258 12.14 4.50 6.57
CA ARG A 258 12.52 3.54 5.53
C ARG A 258 12.28 2.16 6.10
N THR A 259 11.50 1.32 5.40
CA THR A 259 11.02 0.04 5.92
C THR A 259 11.59 -1.12 5.11
N ILE A 260 11.94 -2.19 5.81
CA ILE A 260 12.37 -3.46 5.24
C ILE A 260 11.59 -4.55 5.97
N ILE A 261 10.52 -5.07 5.37
CA ILE A 261 9.83 -6.27 5.86
C ILE A 261 10.64 -7.48 5.42
N ILE A 262 10.79 -8.47 6.29
CA ILE A 262 11.63 -9.65 6.07
C ILE A 262 10.86 -10.89 6.49
N ALA A 263 10.51 -11.75 5.54
CA ALA A 263 9.62 -12.88 5.71
C ALA A 263 10.26 -14.20 5.24
N SER A 264 9.78 -15.33 5.76
CA SER A 264 10.18 -16.67 5.30
C SER A 264 9.22 -17.24 4.26
N LYS A 265 8.01 -16.71 4.20
CA LYS A 265 6.94 -17.09 3.27
C LYS A 265 6.35 -15.82 2.67
N PRO A 266 5.87 -15.84 1.43
CA PRO A 266 5.28 -14.67 0.80
C PRO A 266 4.08 -14.13 1.59
N GLY A 267 3.24 -15.00 2.17
CA GLY A 267 2.07 -14.59 2.97
C GLY A 267 2.41 -13.77 4.21
N ASP A 268 3.59 -13.98 4.81
CA ASP A 268 4.03 -13.22 5.98
C ASP A 268 4.30 -11.73 5.66
N LEU A 269 4.54 -11.38 4.39
CA LEU A 269 4.62 -9.98 3.95
C LEU A 269 3.27 -9.28 4.12
N ILE A 270 2.17 -9.93 3.70
CA ILE A 270 0.81 -9.38 3.77
C ILE A 270 0.35 -9.20 5.22
N THR A 271 0.70 -10.14 6.10
CA THR A 271 0.26 -10.10 7.50
C THR A 271 1.13 -9.20 8.39
N SER A 272 2.23 -8.66 7.88
CA SER A 272 3.08 -7.71 8.61
C SER A 272 2.30 -6.46 9.01
N LYS A 273 2.50 -5.99 10.24
CA LYS A 273 1.93 -4.74 10.75
C LYS A 273 2.98 -3.64 10.96
N LEU A 274 4.19 -3.87 10.44
CA LEU A 274 5.31 -2.95 10.56
C LEU A 274 4.96 -1.55 10.05
N MET A 275 4.32 -1.46 8.89
CA MET A 275 3.90 -0.19 8.29
C MET A 275 3.00 0.63 9.23
N LEU A 276 1.98 -0.01 9.80
CA LEU A 276 1.06 0.63 10.74
C LEU A 276 1.80 1.02 12.03
N ASN A 277 2.62 0.14 12.58
CA ASN A 277 3.33 0.34 13.84
C ASN A 277 4.38 1.47 13.79
N LEU A 278 4.85 1.85 12.61
CA LEU A 278 5.75 2.99 12.41
C LEU A 278 5.03 4.34 12.23
N ASN A 279 3.70 4.34 12.17
CA ASN A 279 2.89 5.56 12.14
C ASN A 279 2.49 6.01 13.55
N GLU A 280 2.14 7.29 13.67
CA GLU A 280 1.67 7.87 14.93
C GLU A 280 0.29 7.30 15.31
N PRO A 281 -0.04 7.24 16.61
CA PRO A 281 -1.38 6.87 17.07
C PRO A 281 -2.48 7.74 16.46
N CYS A 282 -3.72 7.24 16.50
CA CYS A 282 -4.88 7.95 16.00
C CYS A 282 -5.03 9.33 16.63
N ARG A 283 -5.21 10.36 15.78
CA ARG A 283 -5.42 11.75 16.20
C ARG A 283 -6.89 12.17 16.25
N ILE A 284 -7.78 11.34 15.72
CA ILE A 284 -9.22 11.57 15.76
C ILE A 284 -9.73 11.05 17.10
N LYS A 285 -10.31 11.93 17.92
CA LYS A 285 -10.76 11.59 19.28
C LYS A 285 -11.99 10.68 19.26
N ASP A 286 -12.92 10.96 18.39
CA ASP A 286 -14.13 10.15 18.18
C ASP A 286 -14.12 9.59 16.76
N THR A 287 -13.96 8.28 16.64
CA THR A 287 -13.98 7.55 15.36
C THR A 287 -15.31 6.87 15.07
N SER A 288 -16.33 7.07 15.90
CA SER A 288 -17.64 6.37 15.79
C SER A 288 -18.41 6.72 14.51
N TRP A 289 -18.08 7.83 13.88
CA TRP A 289 -18.67 8.26 12.61
C TRP A 289 -18.03 7.61 11.37
N ILE A 290 -16.89 6.92 11.54
CA ILE A 290 -16.19 6.23 10.46
C ILE A 290 -16.85 4.86 10.29
N GLU A 291 -17.40 4.62 9.10
CA GLU A 291 -18.12 3.41 8.75
C GLU A 291 -17.36 2.62 7.69
N THR A 292 -17.40 1.31 7.78
CA THR A 292 -16.95 0.41 6.72
C THR A 292 -18.15 -0.13 5.95
N GLY A 293 -17.95 -0.49 4.69
CA GLY A 293 -19.06 -1.02 3.90
C GLY A 293 -18.77 -1.11 2.42
N LYS A 294 -19.85 -1.37 1.69
CA LYS A 294 -19.83 -1.44 0.22
C LYS A 294 -20.71 -0.37 -0.38
N TYR A 295 -20.33 0.09 -1.57
CA TYR A 295 -21.08 1.07 -2.33
C TYR A 295 -21.16 0.66 -3.82
N VAL A 296 -22.10 1.23 -4.53
CA VAL A 296 -22.23 1.13 -5.98
C VAL A 296 -22.04 2.50 -6.59
N GLY A 297 -21.68 2.63 -7.85
CA GLY A 297 -21.43 3.95 -8.43
C GLY A 297 -21.88 4.12 -9.87
N ILE A 298 -22.28 5.35 -10.19
CA ILE A 298 -22.39 5.84 -11.56
C ILE A 298 -20.96 6.21 -11.98
N TRP A 299 -20.25 5.23 -12.51
CA TRP A 299 -18.82 5.26 -12.81
C TRP A 299 -18.46 4.34 -13.99
N TRP A 300 -18.74 3.03 -13.92
CA TRP A 300 -18.36 2.07 -14.97
C TRP A 300 -18.98 2.41 -16.31
N GLY A 301 -20.25 2.86 -16.32
CA GLY A 301 -20.94 3.28 -17.54
C GLY A 301 -20.27 4.46 -18.25
N MET A 302 -19.51 5.33 -17.53
CA MET A 302 -18.70 6.39 -18.14
C MET A 302 -17.50 5.80 -18.90
N HIS A 303 -16.81 4.84 -18.30
CA HIS A 303 -15.68 4.16 -18.92
C HIS A 303 -16.12 3.34 -20.12
N MET A 304 -17.31 2.71 -20.04
CA MET A 304 -17.91 1.94 -21.14
C MET A 304 -18.59 2.79 -22.21
N LYS A 305 -18.60 4.16 -22.03
CA LYS A 305 -19.23 5.14 -22.92
C LYS A 305 -20.75 5.00 -23.04
N ASP A 306 -21.40 4.35 -22.10
CA ASP A 306 -22.86 4.37 -21.96
C ASP A 306 -23.36 5.67 -21.33
N TYR A 307 -22.51 6.33 -20.54
CA TYR A 307 -22.74 7.63 -19.91
C TYR A 307 -21.60 8.61 -20.18
N THR A 308 -21.87 9.90 -19.94
CA THR A 308 -20.87 10.98 -19.94
C THR A 308 -20.79 11.63 -18.56
N TRP A 309 -19.59 12.14 -18.20
CA TRP A 309 -19.41 12.98 -17.01
C TRP A 309 -19.99 14.38 -17.21
N ALA A 310 -19.82 14.94 -18.43
CA ALA A 310 -20.37 16.24 -18.79
C ALA A 310 -21.88 16.18 -19.00
N GLN A 311 -22.56 17.30 -18.74
CA GLN A 311 -23.98 17.43 -18.98
C GLN A 311 -24.31 17.26 -20.47
N GLY A 312 -25.42 16.59 -20.78
CA GLY A 312 -25.84 16.31 -22.14
C GLY A 312 -26.83 15.13 -22.22
N PRO A 313 -27.15 14.65 -23.43
CA PRO A 313 -28.14 13.60 -23.63
C PRO A 313 -27.80 12.24 -22.97
N GLN A 314 -26.52 11.99 -22.73
CA GLN A 314 -26.02 10.75 -22.10
C GLN A 314 -25.46 11.01 -20.70
N HIS A 315 -25.78 12.16 -20.08
CA HIS A 315 -25.30 12.49 -18.75
C HIS A 315 -25.68 11.41 -17.73
N GLY A 316 -24.67 10.78 -17.12
CA GLY A 316 -24.88 9.70 -16.14
C GLY A 316 -25.38 10.22 -14.80
N ALA A 317 -24.88 11.38 -14.36
CA ALA A 317 -25.18 11.98 -13.06
C ALA A 317 -26.50 12.79 -13.08
N THR A 318 -27.60 12.15 -13.46
CA THR A 318 -28.92 12.77 -13.39
C THR A 318 -29.66 12.39 -12.12
N THR A 319 -30.58 13.24 -11.68
CA THR A 319 -31.45 12.95 -10.52
C THR A 319 -32.20 11.64 -10.67
N SER A 320 -32.72 11.33 -11.87
CA SER A 320 -33.49 10.10 -12.11
C SER A 320 -32.61 8.86 -12.07
N ASN A 321 -31.43 8.90 -12.71
CA ASN A 321 -30.52 7.76 -12.72
C ASN A 321 -29.95 7.51 -11.31
N THR A 322 -29.57 8.56 -10.59
CA THR A 322 -29.08 8.43 -9.21
C THR A 322 -30.10 7.80 -8.26
N LYS A 323 -31.39 8.11 -8.41
CA LYS A 323 -32.45 7.44 -7.63
C LYS A 323 -32.50 5.94 -7.88
N ARG A 324 -32.33 5.49 -9.13
CA ARG A 324 -32.25 4.04 -9.46
C ARG A 324 -31.10 3.36 -8.71
N TYR A 325 -29.92 3.99 -8.69
CA TYR A 325 -28.77 3.47 -7.97
C TYR A 325 -28.98 3.49 -6.44
N ILE A 326 -29.66 4.50 -5.89
CA ILE A 326 -30.04 4.55 -4.47
C ILE A 326 -31.01 3.40 -4.13
N ASP A 327 -32.04 3.16 -4.95
CA ASP A 327 -33.00 2.09 -4.74
C ASP A 327 -32.32 0.72 -4.83
N PHE A 328 -31.40 0.53 -5.77
CA PHE A 328 -30.58 -0.69 -5.88
C PHE A 328 -29.71 -0.88 -4.63
N ALA A 329 -28.98 0.16 -4.20
CA ALA A 329 -28.15 0.10 -3.00
C ALA A 329 -28.96 -0.29 -1.75
N ALA A 330 -30.11 0.34 -1.57
CA ALA A 330 -31.03 0.05 -0.46
C ALA A 330 -31.55 -1.39 -0.49
N LYS A 331 -31.97 -1.89 -1.68
CA LYS A 331 -32.44 -3.27 -1.87
C LYS A 331 -31.37 -4.31 -1.50
N HIS A 332 -30.13 -4.03 -1.81
CA HIS A 332 -29.01 -4.98 -1.68
C HIS A 332 -28.10 -4.73 -0.44
N GLY A 333 -28.54 -3.84 0.48
CA GLY A 333 -27.81 -3.57 1.73
C GLY A 333 -26.46 -2.87 1.55
N LEU A 334 -26.24 -2.20 0.40
CA LEU A 334 -25.08 -1.36 0.16
C LEU A 334 -25.24 -0.02 0.88
N LYS A 335 -24.15 0.52 1.41
CA LYS A 335 -24.16 1.70 2.27
C LYS A 335 -24.28 3.03 1.54
N ALA A 336 -23.80 3.07 0.29
CA ALA A 336 -23.71 4.34 -0.41
C ALA A 336 -23.77 4.20 -1.94
N VAL A 337 -23.92 5.36 -2.58
CA VAL A 337 -23.87 5.54 -4.04
C VAL A 337 -22.86 6.61 -4.37
N LEU A 338 -21.82 6.27 -5.12
CA LEU A 338 -20.91 7.22 -5.75
C LEU A 338 -21.56 7.78 -7.02
N VAL A 339 -21.43 9.08 -7.22
CA VAL A 339 -21.91 9.73 -8.46
C VAL A 339 -20.79 10.61 -9.00
N GLU A 340 -20.16 10.19 -10.10
CA GLU A 340 -19.22 11.03 -10.83
C GLU A 340 -19.94 11.93 -11.81
N GLY A 341 -19.40 13.11 -12.14
CA GLY A 341 -20.01 14.04 -13.08
C GLY A 341 -21.14 14.89 -12.49
N TRP A 342 -21.39 14.88 -11.19
CA TRP A 342 -22.53 15.56 -10.56
C TRP A 342 -22.41 17.09 -10.55
N ASN A 343 -21.18 17.63 -10.57
CA ASN A 343 -20.85 19.03 -10.33
C ASN A 343 -20.30 19.72 -11.58
N TYR A 344 -20.36 21.06 -11.62
CA TYR A 344 -19.74 21.84 -12.69
C TYR A 344 -18.22 21.61 -12.77
N GLY A 345 -17.71 21.57 -14.02
CA GLY A 345 -16.29 21.46 -14.34
C GLY A 345 -15.95 20.41 -15.39
N TRP A 346 -16.89 19.54 -15.73
CA TRP A 346 -16.67 18.44 -16.69
C TRP A 346 -16.83 18.83 -18.15
N ASP A 347 -17.32 20.05 -18.42
CA ASP A 347 -17.52 20.53 -19.78
C ASP A 347 -16.16 20.89 -20.44
N GLY A 348 -16.01 20.53 -21.70
CA GLY A 348 -14.76 20.76 -22.43
C GLY A 348 -13.64 19.78 -22.10
N ASP A 349 -12.40 20.25 -22.06
CA ASP A 349 -11.21 19.43 -21.72
C ASP A 349 -10.93 19.53 -20.21
N TRP A 350 -11.72 18.84 -19.41
CA TRP A 350 -11.65 18.88 -17.95
C TRP A 350 -10.27 18.45 -17.40
N THR A 351 -9.50 17.68 -18.16
CA THR A 351 -8.14 17.28 -17.75
C THR A 351 -7.15 18.45 -17.79
N LYS A 352 -7.47 19.52 -18.49
CA LYS A 352 -6.67 20.76 -18.54
C LYS A 352 -7.30 21.91 -17.76
N ASP A 353 -8.62 21.87 -17.63
CA ASP A 353 -9.45 22.94 -17.09
C ASP A 353 -9.82 22.72 -15.61
N GLY A 354 -8.96 22.10 -14.84
CA GLY A 354 -9.19 21.76 -13.42
C GLY A 354 -9.63 22.93 -12.54
N ASP A 355 -9.25 24.18 -12.91
CA ASP A 355 -9.67 25.39 -12.22
C ASP A 355 -11.18 25.68 -12.34
N LYS A 356 -11.89 25.07 -13.29
CA LYS A 356 -13.32 25.21 -13.50
C LYS A 356 -14.18 24.34 -12.58
N PHE A 357 -13.59 23.34 -11.91
CA PHE A 357 -14.33 22.50 -10.98
C PHE A 357 -14.87 23.27 -9.78
N SER A 358 -16.17 23.09 -9.55
CA SER A 358 -16.85 23.57 -8.35
C SER A 358 -17.32 22.40 -7.50
N PHE A 359 -16.88 22.31 -6.28
CA PHE A 359 -17.22 21.21 -5.37
C PHE A 359 -18.47 21.47 -4.53
N THR A 360 -19.20 22.56 -4.85
CA THR A 360 -20.44 22.96 -4.16
C THR A 360 -21.62 23.14 -5.11
N LYS A 361 -21.39 23.21 -6.43
CA LYS A 361 -22.40 23.54 -7.41
C LYS A 361 -22.73 22.33 -8.30
N PRO A 362 -23.92 21.71 -8.13
CA PRO A 362 -24.37 20.63 -8.99
C PRO A 362 -24.79 21.15 -10.37
N TYR A 363 -24.78 20.26 -11.38
CA TYR A 363 -25.46 20.54 -12.66
C TYR A 363 -26.99 20.69 -12.47
N PRO A 364 -27.68 21.39 -13.37
CA PRO A 364 -29.14 21.67 -13.23
C PRO A 364 -30.02 20.42 -13.20
N ASP A 365 -29.59 19.31 -13.77
CA ASP A 365 -30.28 18.02 -13.80
C ASP A 365 -29.94 17.09 -12.61
N TYR A 366 -29.14 17.59 -11.65
CA TYR A 366 -28.71 16.87 -10.44
C TYR A 366 -29.16 17.61 -9.17
N ASP A 367 -30.22 17.13 -8.54
CA ASP A 367 -30.74 17.67 -7.27
C ASP A 367 -29.97 17.05 -6.07
N LEU A 368 -28.79 17.60 -5.76
CA LEU A 368 -27.92 17.09 -4.69
C LEU A 368 -28.65 16.99 -3.33
N GLU A 369 -29.38 18.03 -2.91
CA GLU A 369 -30.05 18.07 -1.61
C GLU A 369 -31.23 17.09 -1.56
N GLY A 370 -32.07 17.07 -2.61
CA GLY A 370 -33.17 16.13 -2.73
C GLY A 370 -32.72 14.68 -2.81
N LEU A 371 -31.64 14.40 -3.55
CA LEU A 371 -31.05 13.07 -3.68
C LEU A 371 -30.47 12.56 -2.35
N GLN A 372 -29.73 13.40 -1.63
CA GLN A 372 -29.18 12.99 -0.33
C GLN A 372 -30.32 12.75 0.70
N LYS A 373 -31.35 13.60 0.72
CA LYS A 373 -32.52 13.37 1.54
C LYS A 373 -33.25 12.06 1.20
N TYR A 374 -33.37 11.78 -0.10
CA TYR A 374 -33.95 10.51 -0.58
C TYR A 374 -33.09 9.32 -0.17
N ALA A 375 -31.78 9.37 -0.35
CA ALA A 375 -30.86 8.32 0.03
C ALA A 375 -30.97 8.03 1.55
N LEU A 376 -30.93 9.05 2.39
CA LEU A 376 -31.07 8.90 3.85
C LEU A 376 -32.39 8.23 4.24
N SER A 377 -33.51 8.54 3.53
CA SER A 377 -34.80 7.90 3.77
C SER A 377 -34.81 6.40 3.48
N LYS A 378 -33.84 5.93 2.69
CA LYS A 378 -33.62 4.52 2.30
C LYS A 378 -32.49 3.84 3.12
N GLY A 379 -31.85 4.54 4.05
CA GLY A 379 -30.70 4.05 4.81
C GLY A 379 -29.38 4.04 4.01
N VAL A 380 -29.32 4.79 2.92
CA VAL A 380 -28.17 4.93 2.02
C VAL A 380 -27.62 6.35 2.08
N ARG A 381 -26.38 6.59 1.68
CA ARG A 381 -25.78 7.92 1.52
C ARG A 381 -25.18 8.12 0.13
N LEU A 382 -25.03 9.35 -0.29
CA LEU A 382 -24.20 9.67 -1.45
C LEU A 382 -22.72 9.71 -1.04
N VAL A 383 -21.84 9.32 -1.94
CA VAL A 383 -20.41 9.63 -1.91
C VAL A 383 -20.17 10.78 -2.87
N ALA A 384 -19.65 11.90 -2.38
CA ALA A 384 -19.31 13.02 -3.24
C ALA A 384 -18.04 12.73 -4.03
N HIS A 385 -18.07 12.94 -5.34
CA HIS A 385 -16.88 12.84 -6.19
C HIS A 385 -16.27 14.23 -6.40
N ASN A 386 -14.99 14.36 -6.14
CA ASN A 386 -14.23 15.61 -6.25
C ASN A 386 -13.03 15.39 -7.18
N GLU A 387 -13.29 15.34 -8.51
CA GLU A 387 -12.22 15.40 -9.51
C GLU A 387 -11.67 16.81 -9.56
N THR A 388 -10.35 16.93 -9.57
CA THR A 388 -9.64 18.22 -9.53
C THR A 388 -8.96 18.58 -10.85
N GLY A 389 -8.78 17.63 -11.78
CA GLY A 389 -7.95 17.82 -12.97
C GLY A 389 -6.53 18.26 -12.61
N GLY A 390 -6.03 17.88 -11.41
CA GLY A 390 -4.74 18.30 -10.89
C GLY A 390 -4.66 19.74 -10.34
N ALA A 391 -5.76 20.49 -10.33
CA ALA A 391 -5.80 21.88 -9.81
C ALA A 391 -5.90 21.90 -8.28
N ALA A 392 -4.81 21.52 -7.60
CA ALA A 392 -4.76 21.38 -6.15
C ALA A 392 -5.13 22.67 -5.41
N LYS A 393 -4.69 23.84 -5.89
CA LYS A 393 -5.02 25.13 -5.27
C LYS A 393 -6.51 25.46 -5.38
N ASN A 394 -7.14 25.21 -6.54
CA ASN A 394 -8.58 25.37 -6.70
C ASN A 394 -9.35 24.53 -5.69
N TYR A 395 -8.93 23.27 -5.52
CA TYR A 395 -9.55 22.38 -4.54
C TYR A 395 -9.31 22.86 -3.11
N GLU A 396 -8.08 23.23 -2.75
CA GLU A 396 -7.75 23.75 -1.42
C GLU A 396 -8.53 24.99 -1.03
N ASN A 397 -8.80 25.89 -1.98
CA ASN A 397 -9.61 27.08 -1.76
C ASN A 397 -11.08 26.78 -1.47
N GLN A 398 -11.57 25.62 -1.87
CA GLN A 398 -12.96 25.20 -1.70
C GLN A 398 -13.15 24.14 -0.60
N LEU A 399 -12.10 23.59 0.01
CA LEU A 399 -12.21 22.48 0.97
C LEU A 399 -13.20 22.76 2.08
N ASP A 400 -13.04 23.89 2.79
CA ASP A 400 -13.92 24.20 3.93
C ASP A 400 -15.39 24.39 3.50
N SER A 401 -15.65 25.07 2.37
CA SER A 401 -17.01 25.29 1.89
C SER A 401 -17.68 24.02 1.37
N ALA A 402 -16.91 23.18 0.64
CA ALA A 402 -17.41 21.91 0.12
C ALA A 402 -17.68 20.91 1.26
N PHE A 403 -16.73 20.77 2.19
CA PHE A 403 -16.85 19.81 3.27
C PHE A 403 -17.91 20.20 4.30
N ALA A 404 -18.09 21.51 4.57
CA ALA A 404 -19.21 22.00 5.37
C ALA A 404 -20.57 21.71 4.70
N LEU A 405 -20.66 21.86 3.37
CA LEU A 405 -21.86 21.49 2.62
C LEU A 405 -22.15 19.99 2.76
N TYR A 406 -21.15 19.14 2.55
CA TYR A 406 -21.32 17.68 2.63
C TYR A 406 -21.72 17.23 4.04
N GLU A 407 -21.06 17.76 5.08
CA GLU A 407 -21.42 17.48 6.47
C GLU A 407 -22.85 17.89 6.79
N ARG A 408 -23.27 19.12 6.39
CA ARG A 408 -24.63 19.64 6.57
C ARG A 408 -25.68 18.75 5.90
N LEU A 409 -25.37 18.22 4.73
CA LEU A 409 -26.27 17.31 4.01
C LEU A 409 -26.26 15.87 4.59
N GLY A 410 -25.30 15.52 5.43
CA GLY A 410 -25.15 14.17 5.96
C GLY A 410 -24.42 13.20 5.02
N ILE A 411 -23.70 13.71 4.02
CA ILE A 411 -22.72 12.96 3.24
C ILE A 411 -21.54 12.64 4.15
N ARG A 412 -21.01 11.41 4.09
CA ARG A 412 -19.94 10.94 5.00
C ARG A 412 -18.69 10.43 4.29
N ALA A 413 -18.70 10.38 2.97
CA ALA A 413 -17.55 9.93 2.19
C ALA A 413 -17.34 10.82 0.96
N ILE A 414 -16.08 11.02 0.61
CA ILE A 414 -15.66 11.69 -0.62
C ILE A 414 -14.69 10.77 -1.37
N LYS A 415 -14.80 10.74 -2.70
CA LYS A 415 -13.78 10.22 -3.60
C LYS A 415 -13.08 11.41 -4.25
N THR A 416 -11.75 11.50 -4.12
CA THR A 416 -10.96 12.57 -4.74
C THR A 416 -10.23 12.03 -5.96
N GLY A 417 -10.11 12.85 -7.02
CA GLY A 417 -9.36 12.53 -8.24
C GLY A 417 -8.40 13.67 -8.62
N TYR A 418 -7.28 13.30 -9.26
CA TYR A 418 -6.23 14.25 -9.64
C TYR A 418 -5.66 13.91 -11.03
N VAL A 419 -6.54 13.65 -11.97
CA VAL A 419 -6.15 13.28 -13.33
C VAL A 419 -5.37 14.41 -14.00
N ASN A 420 -4.07 14.44 -13.75
CA ASN A 420 -3.09 15.26 -14.46
C ASN A 420 -1.70 14.85 -13.94
N ARG A 421 -0.71 14.82 -14.83
CA ARG A 421 0.66 14.48 -14.42
C ARG A 421 1.25 15.46 -13.39
N LEU A 422 0.86 16.74 -13.45
CA LEU A 422 1.40 17.78 -12.59
C LEU A 422 0.28 18.51 -11.86
N MET A 423 0.39 18.62 -10.56
CA MET A 423 -0.47 19.49 -9.76
C MET A 423 -0.20 20.96 -10.09
N ASP A 424 -1.30 21.72 -10.29
CA ASP A 424 -1.27 23.14 -10.72
C ASP A 424 -0.41 23.38 -11.97
N GLY A 425 -0.31 22.35 -12.85
CA GLY A 425 0.50 22.38 -14.06
C GLY A 425 2.00 22.49 -13.81
N LYS A 426 2.49 22.25 -12.61
CA LYS A 426 3.84 22.57 -12.19
C LYS A 426 4.54 21.50 -11.36
N GLU A 427 3.93 21.02 -10.29
CA GLU A 427 4.57 20.16 -9.30
C GLU A 427 4.13 18.71 -9.45
N ASP A 428 5.10 17.78 -9.35
CA ASP A 428 4.81 16.36 -9.36
C ASP A 428 3.94 15.98 -8.14
N GLN A 429 2.95 15.13 -8.35
CA GLN A 429 2.03 14.66 -7.31
C GLN A 429 2.73 13.92 -6.17
N HIS A 430 3.85 13.27 -6.46
CA HIS A 430 4.64 12.49 -5.51
C HIS A 430 5.77 13.31 -4.86
N SER A 431 5.89 14.60 -5.22
CA SER A 431 6.79 15.54 -4.52
C SER A 431 6.27 15.89 -3.13
N GLN A 432 7.08 16.54 -2.33
CA GLN A 432 6.64 17.07 -1.03
C GLN A 432 5.41 17.99 -1.16
N TYR A 433 5.23 18.68 -2.31
CA TYR A 433 4.06 19.50 -2.58
C TYR A 433 2.78 18.65 -2.57
N GLY A 434 2.74 17.60 -3.37
CA GLY A 434 1.59 16.70 -3.44
C GLY A 434 1.31 15.99 -2.13
N VAL A 435 2.36 15.50 -1.46
CA VAL A 435 2.21 14.86 -0.13
C VAL A 435 1.57 15.80 0.90
N ARG A 436 1.99 17.08 0.93
CA ARG A 436 1.36 18.10 1.79
C ARG A 436 -0.10 18.34 1.45
N HIS A 437 -0.41 18.38 0.15
CA HIS A 437 -1.79 18.56 -0.33
C HIS A 437 -2.68 17.40 0.11
N TYR A 438 -2.31 16.14 -0.18
CA TYR A 438 -3.10 14.97 0.21
C TYR A 438 -3.32 14.91 1.72
N ARG A 439 -2.30 15.21 2.51
CA ARG A 439 -2.42 15.26 3.94
C ARG A 439 -3.40 16.34 4.40
N LYS A 440 -3.33 17.54 3.82
CA LYS A 440 -4.26 18.64 4.12
C LYS A 440 -5.71 18.25 3.85
N VAL A 441 -5.97 17.57 2.73
CA VAL A 441 -7.31 17.06 2.38
C VAL A 441 -7.82 16.09 3.45
N VAL A 442 -7.03 15.09 3.83
CA VAL A 442 -7.41 14.09 4.84
C VAL A 442 -7.65 14.74 6.22
N GLU A 443 -6.77 15.64 6.64
CA GLU A 443 -6.89 16.35 7.93
C GLU A 443 -8.10 17.29 7.94
N THR A 444 -8.40 17.96 6.82
CA THR A 444 -9.58 18.81 6.70
C THR A 444 -10.85 17.96 6.67
N ALA A 445 -10.87 16.87 5.90
CA ALA A 445 -11.99 15.94 5.87
C ALA A 445 -12.33 15.37 7.26
N ALA A 446 -11.33 15.07 8.08
CA ALA A 446 -11.53 14.61 9.46
C ALA A 446 -12.29 15.63 10.34
N LYS A 447 -12.07 16.95 10.13
CA LYS A 447 -12.77 18.02 10.87
C LYS A 447 -14.27 18.09 10.55
N TYR A 448 -14.65 17.67 9.33
CA TYR A 448 -16.02 17.66 8.83
C TYR A 448 -16.63 16.25 8.84
N HIS A 449 -16.04 15.30 9.57
CA HIS A 449 -16.52 13.93 9.67
C HIS A 449 -16.69 13.24 8.30
N LEU A 450 -15.72 13.42 7.40
CA LEU A 450 -15.72 12.84 6.06
C LEU A 450 -14.62 11.77 5.93
N MET A 451 -15.02 10.61 5.41
CA MET A 451 -14.13 9.55 4.95
C MET A 451 -13.58 9.89 3.57
N VAL A 452 -12.34 9.49 3.28
CA VAL A 452 -11.64 9.81 2.02
C VAL A 452 -11.27 8.53 1.29
N ILE A 453 -11.63 8.47 0.02
CA ILE A 453 -11.14 7.53 -0.98
C ILE A 453 -10.26 8.35 -1.92
N ASN A 454 -8.95 8.11 -1.94
CA ASN A 454 -8.01 8.97 -2.64
C ASN A 454 -7.52 8.31 -3.93
N HIS A 455 -7.90 8.83 -5.10
CA HIS A 455 -7.37 8.41 -6.39
C HIS A 455 -6.15 9.24 -6.79
N GLU A 456 -5.30 8.73 -7.67
CA GLU A 456 -3.98 9.27 -8.05
C GLU A 456 -3.14 9.73 -6.81
N PRO A 457 -3.03 8.93 -5.77
CA PRO A 457 -2.46 9.35 -4.49
C PRO A 457 -0.92 9.41 -4.54
N ALA A 458 -0.31 10.06 -3.55
CA ALA A 458 1.00 9.60 -3.10
C ALA A 458 0.83 8.17 -2.52
N MET A 459 1.80 7.27 -2.78
CA MET A 459 1.71 5.89 -2.31
C MET A 459 1.39 5.85 -0.82
N PRO A 460 0.35 5.12 -0.39
CA PRO A 460 0.00 5.02 1.03
C PRO A 460 1.18 4.52 1.88
N SER A 461 1.27 5.03 3.09
CA SER A 461 2.40 4.77 3.99
C SER A 461 1.95 4.50 5.43
N GLY A 462 0.73 3.97 5.60
CA GLY A 462 0.14 3.63 6.89
C GLY A 462 -0.50 4.81 7.62
N LEU A 463 -0.71 5.94 6.95
CA LEU A 463 -1.32 7.16 7.53
C LEU A 463 -2.73 6.90 8.09
N CYS A 464 -3.44 5.86 7.62
CA CYS A 464 -4.74 5.44 8.13
C CYS A 464 -4.74 5.06 9.62
N ARG A 465 -3.59 4.70 10.22
CA ARG A 465 -3.48 4.56 11.68
C ARG A 465 -3.68 5.90 12.40
N THR A 466 -3.12 6.98 11.87
CA THR A 466 -3.19 8.32 12.46
C THR A 466 -4.50 9.03 12.11
N TYR A 467 -4.96 8.81 10.88
CA TYR A 467 -6.20 9.36 10.34
C TYR A 467 -7.04 8.25 9.71
N PRO A 468 -7.80 7.48 10.52
CA PRO A 468 -8.60 6.36 10.02
C PRO A 468 -9.78 6.76 9.12
N ASN A 469 -10.02 8.04 8.91
CA ASN A 469 -10.91 8.53 7.86
C ASN A 469 -10.31 8.43 6.44
N LEU A 470 -9.01 8.19 6.29
CA LEU A 470 -8.41 7.77 5.01
C LEU A 470 -8.70 6.28 4.82
N MET A 471 -9.76 5.97 4.07
CA MET A 471 -10.26 4.60 3.94
C MET A 471 -9.44 3.79 2.96
N SER A 472 -9.26 4.29 1.76
CA SER A 472 -8.51 3.61 0.70
C SER A 472 -7.87 4.61 -0.24
N GLY A 473 -6.95 4.13 -1.04
CA GLY A 473 -6.36 4.88 -2.14
C GLY A 473 -6.14 3.99 -3.34
N GLU A 474 -6.16 4.54 -4.53
CA GLU A 474 -5.77 3.85 -5.73
C GLU A 474 -4.25 3.59 -5.74
N GLY A 475 -3.46 4.20 -6.59
CA GLY A 475 -2.01 4.01 -6.68
C GLY A 475 -1.62 2.62 -7.18
N MET A 476 -2.42 2.06 -8.08
CA MET A 476 -2.15 0.89 -8.89
C MET A 476 -3.02 0.91 -10.14
N ARG A 477 -2.67 0.11 -11.11
CA ARG A 477 -3.50 -0.12 -12.28
C ARG A 477 -4.79 -0.84 -11.86
N GLY A 478 -5.89 -0.07 -11.73
CA GLY A 478 -7.19 -0.53 -11.25
C GLY A 478 -8.07 -1.19 -12.32
N GLN A 479 -9.32 -1.45 -11.95
CA GLN A 479 -10.30 -2.08 -12.83
C GLN A 479 -10.61 -1.27 -14.08
N GLU A 480 -10.53 0.07 -14.03
CA GLU A 480 -10.85 0.94 -15.16
C GLU A 480 -9.96 0.70 -16.40
N TYR A 481 -8.73 0.22 -16.21
CA TYR A 481 -7.86 -0.18 -17.31
C TYR A 481 -8.45 -1.31 -18.16
N ASN A 482 -9.35 -2.11 -17.59
CA ASN A 482 -10.11 -3.13 -18.33
C ASN A 482 -11.21 -2.54 -19.21
N ALA A 483 -11.44 -1.23 -19.16
CA ALA A 483 -12.41 -0.55 -20.03
C ALA A 483 -11.76 0.22 -21.18
N TRP A 484 -10.58 0.83 -20.96
CA TRP A 484 -10.06 1.81 -21.90
C TRP A 484 -8.58 1.64 -22.29
N SER A 485 -7.82 0.76 -21.65
CA SER A 485 -6.41 0.59 -22.01
C SER A 485 -6.24 -0.12 -23.38
N MET A 486 -5.24 0.30 -24.15
CA MET A 486 -4.99 -0.22 -25.49
C MET A 486 -4.21 -1.53 -25.52
N ASP A 487 -3.85 -2.08 -24.35
CA ASP A 487 -3.06 -3.29 -24.20
C ASP A 487 -3.89 -4.52 -23.77
N GLY A 488 -5.23 -4.43 -23.84
CA GLY A 488 -6.14 -5.52 -23.54
C GLY A 488 -6.62 -5.61 -22.10
N GLY A 489 -6.24 -4.68 -21.22
CA GLY A 489 -6.62 -4.65 -19.82
C GLY A 489 -5.58 -5.22 -18.87
N ASN A 490 -5.97 -5.50 -17.64
CA ASN A 490 -5.09 -6.03 -16.62
C ASN A 490 -4.75 -7.51 -16.93
N PRO A 491 -3.46 -7.89 -16.91
CA PRO A 491 -3.08 -9.28 -17.20
C PRO A 491 -3.58 -10.24 -16.10
N PRO A 492 -3.82 -11.51 -16.42
CA PRO A 492 -4.37 -12.51 -15.49
C PRO A 492 -3.65 -12.62 -14.14
N TYR A 493 -2.33 -12.42 -14.10
CA TYR A 493 -1.53 -12.51 -12.89
C TYR A 493 -1.62 -11.28 -11.97
N HIS A 494 -2.18 -10.16 -12.43
CA HIS A 494 -2.17 -8.88 -11.72
C HIS A 494 -2.74 -8.99 -10.30
N VAL A 495 -3.91 -9.62 -10.14
CA VAL A 495 -4.54 -9.88 -8.84
C VAL A 495 -3.67 -10.76 -7.92
N CYS A 496 -2.83 -11.64 -8.50
CA CYS A 496 -1.90 -12.49 -7.75
C CYS A 496 -0.59 -11.76 -7.35
N VAL A 497 -0.39 -10.53 -7.80
CA VAL A 497 0.77 -9.69 -7.48
C VAL A 497 0.40 -8.56 -6.51
N LEU A 498 -0.75 -7.92 -6.71
CA LEU A 498 -1.14 -6.72 -5.95
C LEU A 498 -1.10 -6.90 -4.42
N PRO A 499 -1.56 -8.01 -3.82
CA PRO A 499 -1.47 -8.17 -2.36
C PRO A 499 -0.04 -8.18 -1.80
N PHE A 500 0.94 -8.56 -2.62
CA PHE A 500 2.36 -8.64 -2.26
C PHE A 500 3.17 -7.40 -2.63
N THR A 501 2.57 -6.45 -3.29
CA THR A 501 3.22 -5.21 -3.78
C THR A 501 2.43 -4.01 -3.28
N ARG A 502 1.53 -3.43 -4.09
CA ARG A 502 0.69 -2.28 -3.71
C ARG A 502 -0.07 -2.49 -2.40
N GLY A 503 -0.58 -3.70 -2.16
CA GLY A 503 -1.32 -4.05 -0.94
C GLY A 503 -0.53 -3.88 0.35
N LEU A 504 0.81 -4.01 0.30
CA LEU A 504 1.69 -3.81 1.45
C LEU A 504 1.74 -2.34 1.92
N ALA A 505 1.39 -1.39 1.05
CA ALA A 505 1.28 0.02 1.39
C ALA A 505 -0.01 0.36 2.15
N GLY A 506 -1.03 -0.50 2.07
CA GLY A 506 -2.32 -0.32 2.73
C GLY A 506 -3.52 -0.61 1.82
N SER A 507 -4.72 -0.31 2.33
CA SER A 507 -5.99 -0.51 1.62
C SER A 507 -6.00 0.11 0.22
N MET A 508 -6.63 -0.59 -0.74
CA MET A 508 -6.61 -0.18 -2.15
C MET A 508 -8.03 -0.11 -2.73
N ASP A 509 -8.30 0.92 -3.53
CA ASP A 509 -9.55 1.08 -4.28
C ASP A 509 -9.41 0.52 -5.69
N PHE A 510 -9.32 -0.81 -5.81
CA PHE A 510 -9.20 -1.53 -7.07
C PHE A 510 -10.49 -1.54 -7.90
N THR A 511 -11.64 -1.34 -7.24
CA THR A 511 -12.98 -1.35 -7.82
C THR A 511 -13.39 -2.68 -8.47
N PRO A 512 -13.42 -3.82 -7.73
CA PRO A 512 -13.77 -5.13 -8.26
C PRO A 512 -15.27 -5.29 -8.53
N GLY A 513 -15.64 -6.43 -9.13
CA GLY A 513 -17.02 -6.86 -9.23
C GLY A 513 -17.66 -6.59 -10.58
N ILE A 514 -16.90 -6.50 -11.65
CA ILE A 514 -17.46 -6.45 -13.00
C ILE A 514 -18.02 -7.82 -13.36
N PHE A 515 -19.28 -7.87 -13.75
CA PHE A 515 -19.99 -9.08 -14.16
C PHE A 515 -20.22 -9.16 -15.69
N ASN A 516 -20.22 -8.01 -16.36
CA ASN A 516 -20.28 -7.97 -17.81
C ASN A 516 -18.87 -7.76 -18.40
N PHE A 517 -18.30 -8.81 -18.99
CA PHE A 517 -16.94 -8.77 -19.54
C PHE A 517 -16.90 -8.34 -21.02
N THR A 518 -18.00 -7.81 -21.56
CA THR A 518 -18.03 -7.30 -22.93
C THR A 518 -17.72 -5.81 -22.97
N ASN A 519 -16.92 -5.40 -23.96
CA ASN A 519 -16.62 -3.99 -24.22
C ASN A 519 -16.97 -3.67 -25.68
N LYS A 520 -17.97 -2.84 -25.88
CA LYS A 520 -18.47 -2.48 -27.22
C LYS A 520 -17.56 -1.49 -27.95
N VAL A 521 -16.79 -0.71 -27.19
CA VAL A 521 -15.93 0.35 -27.73
C VAL A 521 -14.55 -0.20 -28.07
N LEU A 522 -14.01 -1.04 -27.19
CA LEU A 522 -12.70 -1.68 -27.33
C LEU A 522 -12.86 -3.19 -27.07
N PRO A 523 -13.30 -3.99 -28.07
CA PRO A 523 -13.63 -5.40 -27.85
C PRO A 523 -12.49 -6.26 -27.32
N ASP A 524 -11.24 -5.90 -27.61
CA ASP A 524 -10.04 -6.59 -27.14
C ASP A 524 -9.62 -6.18 -25.72
N THR A 525 -10.25 -5.13 -25.14
CA THR A 525 -9.97 -4.63 -23.80
C THR A 525 -11.14 -4.94 -22.88
N HIS A 526 -10.94 -5.89 -21.98
CA HIS A 526 -11.97 -6.34 -21.03
C HIS A 526 -11.32 -6.99 -19.81
N PRO A 527 -12.04 -7.21 -18.69
CA PRO A 527 -11.53 -7.96 -17.56
C PRO A 527 -11.07 -9.36 -17.96
N GLN A 528 -9.76 -9.63 -17.86
CA GLN A 528 -9.18 -10.95 -18.18
C GLN A 528 -9.31 -11.89 -16.99
N THR A 529 -10.52 -12.29 -16.66
CA THR A 529 -10.90 -12.97 -15.43
C THR A 529 -12.10 -13.90 -15.63
N THR A 530 -12.41 -14.74 -14.64
CA THR A 530 -13.70 -15.43 -14.53
C THR A 530 -14.62 -14.71 -13.55
N LEU A 531 -15.91 -15.02 -13.59
CA LEU A 531 -16.88 -14.49 -12.62
C LEU A 531 -16.53 -14.89 -11.18
N ALA A 532 -16.05 -16.12 -10.96
CA ALA A 532 -15.64 -16.59 -9.64
C ALA A 532 -14.45 -15.79 -9.08
N LYS A 533 -13.49 -15.41 -9.92
CA LYS A 533 -12.35 -14.58 -9.50
C LYS A 533 -12.78 -13.16 -9.16
N GLN A 534 -13.74 -12.55 -9.89
CA GLN A 534 -14.30 -11.24 -9.53
C GLN A 534 -14.92 -11.24 -8.12
N LEU A 535 -15.55 -12.35 -7.72
CA LEU A 535 -16.03 -12.50 -6.34
C LEU A 535 -14.88 -12.63 -5.35
N ALA A 536 -13.84 -13.40 -5.68
CA ALA A 536 -12.67 -13.61 -4.82
C ALA A 536 -11.90 -12.31 -4.53
N GLU A 537 -11.89 -11.37 -5.47
CA GLU A 537 -11.22 -10.08 -5.35
C GLU A 537 -11.69 -9.26 -4.13
N TYR A 538 -12.95 -9.42 -3.68
CA TYR A 538 -13.47 -8.79 -2.47
C TYR A 538 -12.77 -9.24 -1.17
N VAL A 539 -12.16 -10.41 -1.18
CA VAL A 539 -11.39 -10.94 -0.06
C VAL A 539 -9.90 -10.70 -0.26
N LEU A 540 -9.41 -10.83 -1.49
CA LEU A 540 -7.99 -10.75 -1.84
C LEU A 540 -7.46 -9.31 -1.81
N LEU A 541 -8.23 -8.36 -2.36
CA LEU A 541 -7.85 -6.95 -2.52
C LEU A 541 -8.57 -6.12 -1.44
N TYR A 542 -7.85 -5.85 -0.36
CA TYR A 542 -8.45 -5.22 0.81
C TYR A 542 -8.82 -3.75 0.59
N SER A 543 -10.08 -3.42 0.84
CA SER A 543 -10.58 -2.06 1.04
C SER A 543 -11.67 -2.06 2.12
N PRO A 544 -11.64 -1.15 3.11
CA PRO A 544 -12.72 -1.02 4.10
C PRO A 544 -13.98 -0.36 3.52
N TRP A 545 -13.86 0.28 2.36
CA TRP A 545 -14.93 0.93 1.61
C TRP A 545 -14.89 0.42 0.17
N GLN A 546 -15.57 -0.72 -0.08
CA GLN A 546 -15.40 -1.54 -1.28
C GLN A 546 -16.50 -1.25 -2.31
N MET A 547 -16.13 -1.05 -3.57
CA MET A 547 -17.09 -0.79 -4.63
C MET A 547 -17.65 -2.10 -5.22
N ALA A 548 -18.95 -2.12 -5.51
CA ALA A 548 -19.56 -2.99 -6.49
C ALA A 548 -19.57 -2.21 -7.81
N ALA A 549 -18.58 -2.46 -8.66
CA ALA A 549 -18.15 -1.48 -9.66
C ALA A 549 -18.97 -1.48 -10.95
N ASP A 550 -19.67 -2.57 -11.26
CA ASP A 550 -20.45 -2.68 -12.51
C ASP A 550 -21.73 -1.83 -12.49
N MET A 551 -22.33 -1.66 -13.64
CA MET A 551 -23.66 -1.08 -13.76
C MET A 551 -24.71 -1.98 -13.08
N ILE A 552 -25.68 -1.39 -12.42
CA ILE A 552 -26.68 -2.12 -11.63
C ILE A 552 -27.46 -3.17 -12.46
N GLU A 553 -27.64 -2.93 -13.74
CA GLU A 553 -28.34 -3.83 -14.68
C GLU A 553 -27.61 -5.18 -14.82
N ASN A 554 -26.27 -5.19 -14.69
CA ASN A 554 -25.46 -6.40 -14.81
C ASN A 554 -25.49 -7.26 -13.53
N TYR A 555 -25.95 -6.70 -12.42
CA TYR A 555 -26.14 -7.44 -11.17
C TYR A 555 -27.56 -8.00 -10.99
N GLU A 556 -28.55 -7.39 -11.67
CA GLU A 556 -29.92 -7.83 -11.55
C GLU A 556 -30.07 -9.30 -12.00
N HIS A 557 -30.75 -10.09 -11.17
CA HIS A 557 -30.99 -11.52 -11.40
C HIS A 557 -29.73 -12.41 -11.46
N GLN A 558 -28.56 -11.89 -10.97
CA GLN A 558 -27.33 -12.67 -10.89
C GLN A 558 -27.16 -13.32 -9.50
N PRO A 559 -27.31 -14.67 -9.39
CA PRO A 559 -27.15 -15.34 -8.07
C PRO A 559 -25.79 -15.11 -7.41
N ALA A 560 -24.75 -14.92 -8.23
CA ALA A 560 -23.40 -14.61 -7.77
C ALA A 560 -23.31 -13.33 -6.92
N PHE A 561 -24.21 -12.37 -7.15
CA PHE A 561 -24.21 -11.10 -6.41
C PHE A 561 -24.47 -11.27 -4.91
N SER A 562 -25.12 -12.39 -4.51
CA SER A 562 -25.32 -12.74 -3.10
C SER A 562 -24.01 -12.87 -2.30
N PHE A 563 -22.91 -13.22 -2.95
CA PHE A 563 -21.59 -13.19 -2.30
C PHE A 563 -21.18 -11.74 -2.00
N ILE A 564 -21.31 -10.83 -2.96
CA ILE A 564 -21.00 -9.40 -2.78
C ILE A 564 -21.88 -8.80 -1.68
N GLU A 565 -23.17 -9.16 -1.59
CA GLU A 565 -24.05 -8.71 -0.53
C GLU A 565 -23.53 -9.15 0.86
N SER A 566 -23.04 -10.39 0.95
CA SER A 566 -22.70 -11.02 2.24
C SER A 566 -21.27 -10.70 2.72
N VAL A 567 -20.30 -10.51 1.82
CA VAL A 567 -18.90 -10.32 2.23
C VAL A 567 -18.71 -9.01 3.00
N PRO A 568 -18.10 -9.03 4.20
CA PRO A 568 -17.80 -7.81 4.95
C PRO A 568 -16.55 -7.11 4.39
N THR A 569 -16.28 -5.92 4.92
CA THR A 569 -15.12 -5.10 4.54
C THR A 569 -14.25 -4.71 5.75
N ASP A 570 -14.55 -5.24 6.93
CA ASP A 570 -13.80 -5.02 8.16
C ASP A 570 -13.55 -6.37 8.86
N TRP A 571 -12.30 -6.66 9.19
CA TRP A 571 -11.87 -7.98 9.54
C TRP A 571 -11.32 -8.09 10.97
N ASP A 572 -11.60 -9.20 11.62
CA ASP A 572 -11.01 -9.54 12.91
C ASP A 572 -9.62 -10.13 12.78
N LYS A 573 -9.42 -10.95 11.73
CA LYS A 573 -8.16 -11.67 11.47
C LYS A 573 -7.98 -12.02 9.99
N THR A 574 -6.74 -11.94 9.53
CA THR A 574 -6.32 -12.35 8.17
C THR A 574 -5.30 -13.48 8.25
N VAL A 575 -5.48 -14.49 7.39
CA VAL A 575 -4.57 -15.64 7.23
C VAL A 575 -4.31 -15.85 5.74
N VAL A 576 -3.04 -15.90 5.32
CA VAL A 576 -2.68 -16.33 3.98
C VAL A 576 -2.46 -17.85 4.01
N VAL A 577 -3.35 -18.58 3.35
CA VAL A 577 -3.37 -20.05 3.42
C VAL A 577 -2.31 -20.64 2.52
N ASN A 578 -2.24 -20.17 1.29
CA ASN A 578 -1.17 -20.52 0.35
C ASN A 578 -0.95 -19.38 -0.65
N ALA A 579 0.27 -19.29 -1.17
CA ALA A 579 0.62 -18.26 -2.13
C ALA A 579 1.93 -18.58 -2.87
N LYS A 580 1.97 -18.15 -4.15
CA LYS A 580 3.17 -17.95 -4.93
C LYS A 580 3.00 -16.66 -5.72
N ILE A 581 3.85 -15.67 -5.46
CA ILE A 581 3.69 -14.32 -6.01
C ILE A 581 3.62 -14.37 -7.54
N GLY A 582 2.59 -13.74 -8.11
CA GLY A 582 2.33 -13.73 -9.55
C GLY A 582 1.68 -14.98 -10.11
N ASN A 583 1.55 -16.06 -9.34
CA ASN A 583 0.96 -17.31 -9.81
C ASN A 583 -0.41 -17.59 -9.17
N TYR A 584 -0.48 -17.65 -7.86
CA TYR A 584 -1.73 -17.92 -7.14
C TYR A 584 -1.68 -17.37 -5.72
N ILE A 585 -2.86 -17.13 -5.16
CA ILE A 585 -3.03 -16.67 -3.78
C ILE A 585 -4.35 -17.18 -3.22
N THR A 586 -4.34 -17.55 -1.93
CA THR A 586 -5.53 -17.83 -1.14
C THR A 586 -5.44 -17.13 0.20
N ILE A 587 -6.39 -16.24 0.48
CA ILE A 587 -6.52 -15.51 1.76
C ILE A 587 -7.83 -15.90 2.44
N ALA A 588 -7.76 -16.17 3.74
CA ALA A 588 -8.92 -16.35 4.60
C ALA A 588 -9.00 -15.16 5.58
N ARG A 589 -10.19 -14.60 5.75
CA ARG A 589 -10.44 -13.47 6.63
C ARG A 589 -11.63 -13.74 7.54
N LYS A 590 -11.49 -13.51 8.85
CA LYS A 590 -12.57 -13.61 9.83
C LYS A 590 -13.35 -12.30 9.85
N ASP A 591 -14.66 -12.37 9.76
CA ASP A 591 -15.53 -11.20 9.93
C ASP A 591 -15.38 -10.62 11.34
N LYS A 592 -15.30 -9.30 11.46
CA LYS A 592 -15.21 -8.60 12.75
C LYS A 592 -16.53 -8.61 13.51
N ALA A 593 -17.66 -8.71 12.80
CA ALA A 593 -19.00 -8.63 13.36
C ALA A 593 -19.63 -10.00 13.65
N SER A 594 -19.05 -11.09 13.16
CA SER A 594 -19.55 -12.46 13.32
C SER A 594 -18.42 -13.48 13.45
N ASP A 595 -18.76 -14.75 13.62
CA ASP A 595 -17.78 -15.85 13.56
C ASP A 595 -17.58 -16.44 12.17
N ASP A 596 -18.15 -15.80 11.15
CA ASP A 596 -18.00 -16.25 9.77
C ASP A 596 -16.58 -15.95 9.26
N TRP A 597 -16.12 -16.83 8.37
CA TRP A 597 -14.90 -16.63 7.61
C TRP A 597 -15.19 -16.47 6.12
N TYR A 598 -14.37 -15.71 5.45
CA TYR A 598 -14.44 -15.54 4.00
C TYR A 598 -13.10 -15.89 3.39
N VAL A 599 -13.11 -16.67 2.31
CA VAL A 599 -11.90 -17.10 1.60
C VAL A 599 -11.99 -16.63 0.17
N GLY A 600 -10.93 -15.97 -0.30
CA GLY A 600 -10.71 -15.66 -1.71
C GLY A 600 -9.52 -16.46 -2.23
N SER A 601 -9.67 -17.07 -3.41
CA SER A 601 -8.59 -17.77 -4.11
C SER A 601 -8.54 -17.33 -5.56
N ALA A 602 -7.35 -17.10 -6.10
CA ALA A 602 -7.14 -16.69 -7.49
C ALA A 602 -5.88 -17.34 -8.08
N THR A 603 -5.90 -17.54 -9.40
CA THR A 603 -4.77 -18.01 -10.19
C THR A 603 -4.46 -17.06 -11.36
N ASP A 604 -3.26 -17.19 -11.91
CA ASP A 604 -2.81 -16.50 -13.12
C ASP A 604 -3.41 -17.10 -14.39
N VAL A 605 -2.69 -17.04 -15.51
CA VAL A 605 -3.09 -17.57 -16.81
C VAL A 605 -3.26 -19.10 -16.83
N ASP A 606 -2.68 -19.80 -15.86
CA ASP A 606 -2.71 -21.27 -15.79
C ASP A 606 -3.84 -21.76 -14.87
N ALA A 607 -4.55 -22.79 -15.29
CA ALA A 607 -5.47 -23.52 -14.43
C ALA A 607 -4.73 -24.22 -13.29
N ARG A 608 -5.34 -24.31 -12.11
CA ARG A 608 -4.72 -24.96 -10.93
C ARG A 608 -5.72 -25.71 -10.07
N ASP A 609 -5.27 -26.86 -9.56
CA ASP A 609 -5.95 -27.54 -8.46
C ASP A 609 -5.26 -27.14 -7.14
N LEU A 610 -6.00 -26.51 -6.26
CA LEU A 610 -5.51 -26.05 -4.95
C LEU A 610 -6.21 -26.80 -3.83
N SER A 611 -5.46 -27.09 -2.76
CA SER A 611 -6.00 -27.61 -1.50
C SER A 611 -5.95 -26.50 -0.47
N ILE A 612 -7.09 -26.16 0.11
CA ILE A 612 -7.23 -25.14 1.15
C ILE A 612 -7.35 -25.85 2.50
N ASP A 613 -6.32 -25.75 3.33
CA ASP A 613 -6.34 -26.20 4.71
C ASP A 613 -7.18 -25.24 5.55
N LEU A 614 -8.18 -25.78 6.29
CA LEU A 614 -9.09 -25.00 7.11
C LEU A 614 -8.68 -24.95 8.60
N SER A 615 -7.42 -25.24 8.91
CA SER A 615 -6.89 -25.22 10.29
C SER A 615 -6.97 -23.85 10.99
N PHE A 616 -7.30 -22.78 10.27
CA PHE A 616 -7.58 -21.45 10.82
C PHE A 616 -8.95 -21.34 11.51
N LEU A 617 -9.87 -22.27 11.26
CA LEU A 617 -11.18 -22.34 11.92
C LEU A 617 -11.04 -22.74 13.40
N ASP A 618 -12.02 -22.38 14.21
CA ASP A 618 -12.05 -22.75 15.61
C ASP A 618 -12.15 -24.29 15.76
N LYS A 619 -11.40 -24.84 16.73
CA LYS A 619 -11.44 -26.26 17.04
C LYS A 619 -12.82 -26.65 17.59
N ASP A 620 -13.20 -27.90 17.34
CA ASP A 620 -14.42 -28.51 17.88
C ASP A 620 -15.73 -27.79 17.47
N ARG A 621 -15.68 -27.06 16.34
CA ARG A 621 -16.84 -26.38 15.78
C ARG A 621 -17.10 -26.81 14.33
N GLU A 622 -18.38 -26.98 13.99
CA GLU A 622 -18.84 -27.22 12.62
C GLU A 622 -19.21 -25.91 11.93
N TYR A 623 -18.98 -25.87 10.63
CA TYR A 623 -19.29 -24.74 9.77
C TYR A 623 -19.94 -25.24 8.47
N MET A 624 -20.66 -24.33 7.79
CA MET A 624 -21.14 -24.51 6.43
C MET A 624 -20.32 -23.64 5.47
N ALA A 625 -19.54 -24.25 4.60
CA ALA A 625 -18.87 -23.56 3.51
C ALA A 625 -19.83 -23.44 2.30
N GLU A 626 -20.09 -22.20 1.89
CA GLU A 626 -20.79 -21.82 0.67
C GLU A 626 -19.74 -21.43 -0.35
N VAL A 627 -19.52 -22.29 -1.34
CA VAL A 627 -18.41 -22.18 -2.30
C VAL A 627 -18.94 -21.69 -3.65
N TYR A 628 -18.40 -20.56 -4.11
CA TYR A 628 -18.57 -20.01 -5.45
C TYR A 628 -17.24 -20.20 -6.19
N ALA A 629 -17.15 -21.13 -7.10
CA ALA A 629 -15.92 -21.47 -7.80
C ALA A 629 -16.18 -21.55 -9.32
N ASP A 630 -15.10 -21.56 -10.09
CA ASP A 630 -15.17 -21.76 -11.52
C ASP A 630 -15.95 -23.05 -11.87
N GLY A 631 -16.93 -22.93 -12.75
CA GLY A 631 -17.72 -24.05 -13.23
C GLY A 631 -17.02 -24.84 -14.35
N PRO A 632 -17.55 -26.01 -14.71
CA PRO A 632 -17.00 -26.81 -15.80
C PRO A 632 -16.87 -26.03 -17.12
N GLY A 633 -15.70 -26.08 -17.73
CA GLY A 633 -15.39 -25.37 -18.98
C GLY A 633 -15.21 -23.86 -18.85
N ALA A 634 -15.04 -23.34 -17.62
CA ALA A 634 -14.68 -21.94 -17.43
C ALA A 634 -13.28 -21.66 -18.01
N ASP A 635 -13.15 -20.55 -18.70
CA ASP A 635 -11.89 -20.02 -19.26
C ASP A 635 -12.07 -18.53 -19.55
N PHE A 636 -11.16 -17.69 -19.06
CA PHE A 636 -11.29 -16.25 -19.15
C PHE A 636 -11.34 -15.70 -20.57
N ARG A 637 -10.82 -16.44 -21.57
CA ARG A 637 -10.79 -16.00 -22.98
C ARG A 637 -12.07 -16.32 -23.71
N SER A 638 -12.63 -17.50 -23.47
CA SER A 638 -13.70 -18.06 -24.30
C SER A 638 -15.02 -18.27 -23.56
N ASN A 639 -14.98 -18.48 -22.25
CA ASN A 639 -16.16 -18.83 -21.45
C ASN A 639 -15.98 -18.41 -19.97
N PRO A 640 -15.99 -17.10 -19.63
CA PRO A 640 -15.64 -16.63 -18.30
C PRO A 640 -16.75 -16.75 -17.25
N TYR A 641 -17.96 -17.07 -17.63
CA TYR A 641 -19.16 -17.02 -16.79
C TYR A 641 -19.53 -18.26 -15.99
N PRO A 642 -19.13 -19.52 -16.38
CA PRO A 642 -19.55 -20.69 -15.64
C PRO A 642 -19.15 -20.59 -14.17
N LEU A 643 -20.14 -20.66 -13.30
CA LEU A 643 -20.00 -20.61 -11.86
C LEU A 643 -20.65 -21.84 -11.23
N MET A 644 -19.89 -22.56 -10.40
CA MET A 644 -20.39 -23.65 -9.58
C MET A 644 -20.68 -23.11 -8.17
N TYR A 645 -21.88 -23.40 -7.68
CA TYR A 645 -22.24 -23.13 -6.28
C TYR A 645 -22.47 -24.45 -5.55
N GLN A 646 -21.84 -24.62 -4.40
CA GLN A 646 -22.05 -25.79 -3.53
C GLN A 646 -21.97 -25.42 -2.05
N ARG A 647 -22.61 -26.25 -1.23
CA ARG A 647 -22.57 -26.15 0.24
C ARG A 647 -21.96 -27.41 0.82
N VAL A 648 -20.95 -27.25 1.67
CA VAL A 648 -20.20 -28.38 2.27
C VAL A 648 -20.04 -28.13 3.77
N LYS A 649 -20.36 -29.14 4.60
CA LYS A 649 -20.04 -29.10 6.03
C LYS A 649 -18.53 -29.27 6.22
N VAL A 650 -17.92 -28.42 7.03
CA VAL A 650 -16.49 -28.42 7.28
C VAL A 650 -16.17 -28.16 8.75
N THR A 651 -14.98 -28.55 9.16
CA THR A 651 -14.37 -28.27 10.46
C THR A 651 -12.94 -27.79 10.27
N ASN A 652 -12.24 -27.47 11.35
CA ASN A 652 -10.81 -27.11 11.28
C ASN A 652 -9.89 -28.27 10.83
N ALA A 653 -10.37 -29.50 10.81
CA ALA A 653 -9.63 -30.66 10.28
C ALA A 653 -9.92 -30.92 8.79
N SER A 654 -10.81 -30.14 8.18
CA SER A 654 -11.20 -30.30 6.78
C SER A 654 -10.20 -29.61 5.84
N SER A 655 -10.18 -30.11 4.60
CA SER A 655 -9.50 -29.47 3.48
C SER A 655 -10.46 -29.40 2.30
N LEU A 656 -10.55 -28.23 1.67
CA LEU A 656 -11.33 -28.01 0.46
C LEU A 656 -10.43 -28.10 -0.77
N ARG A 657 -10.84 -28.91 -1.75
CA ARG A 657 -10.18 -28.96 -3.07
C ARG A 657 -10.91 -28.06 -4.03
N LEU A 658 -10.18 -27.15 -4.66
CA LEU A 658 -10.69 -26.22 -5.66
C LEU A 658 -9.98 -26.45 -6.98
N HIS A 659 -10.75 -26.51 -8.06
CA HIS A 659 -10.23 -26.32 -9.40
C HIS A 659 -10.43 -24.87 -9.79
N LEU A 660 -9.35 -24.16 -10.09
CA LEU A 660 -9.37 -22.80 -10.62
C LEU A 660 -9.08 -22.87 -12.12
N ALA A 661 -9.98 -22.32 -12.91
CA ALA A 661 -9.82 -22.21 -14.37
C ALA A 661 -8.66 -21.26 -14.74
N PRO A 662 -8.21 -21.21 -16.01
CA PRO A 662 -7.28 -20.17 -16.45
C PRO A 662 -7.79 -18.78 -16.10
N SER A 663 -6.97 -17.99 -15.41
CA SER A 663 -7.35 -16.70 -14.79
C SER A 663 -8.59 -16.76 -13.90
N GLY A 664 -8.79 -17.89 -13.29
CA GLY A 664 -9.97 -18.20 -12.49
C GLY A 664 -9.79 -17.97 -11.01
N GLY A 665 -10.84 -18.32 -10.26
CA GLY A 665 -10.86 -18.13 -8.82
C GLY A 665 -11.98 -18.89 -8.10
N ALA A 666 -12.02 -18.65 -6.79
CA ALA A 666 -13.11 -19.11 -5.93
C ALA A 666 -13.31 -18.14 -4.76
N ALA A 667 -14.56 -17.88 -4.44
CA ALA A 667 -14.97 -17.12 -3.27
C ALA A 667 -15.79 -18.04 -2.35
N ILE A 668 -15.47 -18.04 -1.05
CA ILE A 668 -16.11 -18.96 -0.11
C ILE A 668 -16.53 -18.18 1.11
N ARG A 669 -17.79 -18.35 1.53
CA ARG A 669 -18.26 -17.97 2.85
C ARG A 669 -18.31 -19.21 3.73
N ILE A 670 -17.64 -19.19 4.88
CA ILE A 670 -17.65 -20.28 5.85
C ILE A 670 -18.43 -19.80 7.07
N LYS A 671 -19.67 -20.19 7.11
CA LYS A 671 -20.66 -19.74 8.10
C LYS A 671 -20.61 -20.61 9.35
N ALA A 672 -20.48 -19.98 10.50
CA ALA A 672 -20.57 -20.65 11.79
C ALA A 672 -22.02 -21.11 12.10
N PHE A 673 -22.15 -22.30 12.73
CA PHE A 673 -23.45 -22.79 13.25
C PHE A 673 -23.70 -22.28 14.66
#